data_9a5e09b44530fad07c198f3b484851ad
#
_entry.id   9a5e09b44530fad07c198f3b484851ad
#
_cell.length_a   1.000
_cell.length_b   1.000
_cell.length_c   1.000
_cell.angle_alpha   90.00
_cell.angle_beta   90.00
_cell.angle_gamma   90.00
#
_symmetry.space_group_name_H-M   'P 1'
#
loop_
_entity.id
_entity.type
_entity.pdbx_description
1 polymer ?
#
loop_
_entity_poly.entity_id
_entity_poly.type
_entity_poly.pdbx_seq_one_letter_code
_entity_poly.pdbx_strand_id
1 'polypeptide(L)'
;MKKNKKIVIKAIVIAIIGGVLLVVSLLNIHNSLICKNQLKNNHEKLELIAEKIDQSKSDEEDIKAAYQEMYQSKADSLAFQLRYVTGFELTEKYVEEMREVYNINYLAIKDNDETFVDAGTQIDGSENPKEYTAMVDDTRSIFIQIDRSDLDANLKENASLESVLENVSVGQSGYILAFNIDDGTVLFSPNSEEIGQQASEYGVDVSNLSDGQDLKLTYNNEVFFASCRQIDDELIVTCVPYSEITANDSRTVVLSLIIYVIFMNIVVLYSTFLEEEVKKEEDEAKARKKLNKNIGLIVSIGTLLSFGVTFYMNTLFTLSEQSITNNNRSSELLVSLKNNDATLTNLQDEYNEQYKQKLNELAYIIKNVDPSYLTKEFMTELKDALKVNSVMYFDLDGKVIAANTDNWSYSISKDPEDQSYEYWDILNGEKTTVIQDVQVNVNGNLRQYMGKAIQDDTYHTIGLVTISSTPEQIQKNMINTDVETVLAGVSTGNNGFAFAITKPDTDGNSTFVYFPRESLIGKDVKNYGMTSSQLVSGFNDFIRIDGTNYYCTSSEYSDMITYIAVPFTSINVTAFPVSINTSLILVAFMCILWFMYSHEKIEYVSDDDKEEEEQFDIQMANGRTAKTRSIIYRWTHSGIKWRSKTAGQKTTYILHITLTIISFVIIGLVVFKDSIFDDDSLFRFIMSTRWQKGINVFSVTYCILMIICAIEISYIARKIIMWIAHNLNAKGETVCRLLDNFVKFATTIGLIYFACSALGANTTTLVTSASILTLIVGLGSQSLVSDILAGLFIVYEGEFQVGDIVTIDGFRGTVVEIGVRTTKVKEGGGNVKIFSNSSVKNILNMTKDFSYVVCDMSIEYGEDLRYVEKILKDEFPVIKSKLPAIIEGPFYRGVSELGDNAVIIKIIAKCQESDRIQLDRDLRRQLKLTFDKHNISIPYPQVVVNQPVEITHENTHRENAQADNFVKKQNEEFKDTGIKEE
;
A
#
# COMPACT_ATOMS: atom_id res chain seq x y z
N MET A 1 -3.56 -49.31 -25.92
CA MET A 1 -4.25 -48.63 -24.78
C MET A 1 -4.19 -49.36 -23.44
N LYS A 2 -4.39 -50.66 -23.28
CA LYS A 2 -4.37 -51.33 -21.95
C LYS A 2 -3.01 -51.41 -21.29
N LYS A 3 -1.89 -51.46 -22.03
CA LYS A 3 -0.52 -51.61 -21.51
C LYS A 3 0.07 -50.27 -21.01
N ASN A 4 -0.15 -49.15 -21.75
CA ASN A 4 0.26 -47.80 -21.32
C ASN A 4 -0.42 -47.38 -20.01
N LYS A 5 -1.67 -47.83 -19.74
CA LYS A 5 -2.30 -47.61 -18.45
C LYS A 5 -1.56 -48.21 -17.28
N LYS A 6 -0.81 -49.35 -17.47
CA LYS A 6 -0.03 -49.98 -16.40
C LYS A 6 1.20 -49.16 -16.01
N ILE A 7 1.89 -48.53 -16.99
CA ILE A 7 3.08 -47.73 -16.72
C ILE A 7 2.69 -46.42 -16.02
N VAL A 8 1.64 -45.76 -16.53
CA VAL A 8 1.09 -44.54 -15.89
C VAL A 8 0.62 -44.84 -14.46
N ILE A 9 -0.06 -45.99 -14.22
CA ILE A 9 -0.47 -46.40 -12.87
C ILE A 9 0.74 -46.63 -11.96
N LYS A 10 1.79 -47.33 -12.43
CA LYS A 10 3.03 -47.50 -11.68
C LYS A 10 3.70 -46.15 -11.36
N ALA A 11 3.80 -45.25 -12.33
CA ALA A 11 4.37 -43.93 -12.14
C ALA A 11 3.59 -43.10 -11.10
N ILE A 12 2.26 -43.18 -11.12
CA ILE A 12 1.39 -42.53 -10.13
C ILE A 12 1.63 -43.15 -8.74
N VAL A 13 1.69 -44.46 -8.63
CA VAL A 13 1.95 -45.13 -7.34
C VAL A 13 3.31 -44.73 -6.75
N ILE A 14 4.35 -44.66 -7.59
CA ILE A 14 5.68 -44.21 -7.19
C ILE A 14 5.65 -42.75 -6.74
N ALA A 15 4.93 -41.89 -7.47
CA ALA A 15 4.75 -40.50 -7.09
C ALA A 15 4.04 -40.35 -5.73
N ILE A 16 3.02 -41.17 -5.45
CA ILE A 16 2.32 -41.17 -4.15
C ILE A 16 3.27 -41.60 -3.03
N ILE A 17 4.03 -42.70 -3.22
CA ILE A 17 5.00 -43.18 -2.22
C ILE A 17 6.05 -42.10 -1.95
N GLY A 18 6.54 -41.42 -2.99
CA GLY A 18 7.49 -40.31 -2.86
C GLY A 18 6.91 -39.13 -2.09
N GLY A 19 5.65 -38.79 -2.35
CA GLY A 19 4.95 -37.74 -1.62
C GLY A 19 4.81 -38.06 -0.12
N VAL A 20 4.46 -39.31 0.23
CA VAL A 20 4.39 -39.74 1.64
C VAL A 20 5.76 -39.68 2.32
N LEU A 21 6.83 -40.19 1.68
CA LEU A 21 8.18 -40.09 2.21
C LEU A 21 8.64 -38.64 2.37
N LEU A 22 8.28 -37.76 1.43
CA LEU A 22 8.57 -36.36 1.54
C LEU A 22 7.91 -35.73 2.78
N VAL A 23 6.62 -36.00 3.00
CA VAL A 23 5.87 -35.46 4.15
C VAL A 23 6.52 -35.96 5.46
N VAL A 24 6.78 -37.26 5.60
CA VAL A 24 7.39 -37.82 6.83
C VAL A 24 8.79 -37.23 7.07
N SER A 25 9.60 -37.12 6.03
CA SER A 25 10.96 -36.57 6.16
C SER A 25 10.95 -35.07 6.51
N LEU A 26 10.04 -34.31 5.91
CA LEU A 26 9.90 -32.87 6.19
C LEU A 26 9.41 -32.62 7.61
N LEU A 27 8.42 -33.37 8.08
CA LEU A 27 7.92 -33.26 9.45
C LEU A 27 9.05 -33.53 10.46
N ASN A 28 9.87 -34.54 10.24
CA ASN A 28 10.98 -34.85 11.14
C ASN A 28 12.06 -33.77 11.15
N ILE A 29 12.47 -33.27 9.99
CA ILE A 29 13.51 -32.23 9.89
C ILE A 29 12.98 -30.91 10.48
N HIS A 30 11.76 -30.53 10.15
CA HIS A 30 11.15 -29.27 10.56
C HIS A 30 10.96 -29.23 12.07
N ASN A 31 10.33 -30.29 12.65
CA ASN A 31 10.15 -30.40 14.09
C ASN A 31 11.50 -30.35 14.85
N SER A 32 12.52 -31.05 14.35
CA SER A 32 13.84 -31.02 14.99
C SER A 32 14.49 -29.64 14.97
N LEU A 33 14.41 -28.91 13.85
CA LEU A 33 15.04 -27.61 13.71
C LEU A 33 14.28 -26.52 14.46
N ILE A 34 12.95 -26.52 14.39
CA ILE A 34 12.12 -25.50 15.07
C ILE A 34 12.19 -25.70 16.58
N CYS A 35 12.04 -26.94 17.10
CA CYS A 35 12.18 -27.18 18.52
C CYS A 35 13.55 -26.73 19.04
N LYS A 36 14.62 -26.99 18.28
CA LYS A 36 15.96 -26.54 18.68
C LYS A 36 16.08 -24.99 18.70
N ASN A 37 15.52 -24.32 17.72
CA ASN A 37 15.53 -22.85 17.70
C ASN A 37 14.65 -22.27 18.82
N GLN A 38 13.47 -22.85 19.06
CA GLN A 38 12.60 -22.42 20.14
C GLN A 38 13.24 -22.60 21.52
N LEU A 39 13.92 -23.71 21.76
CA LEU A 39 14.72 -23.94 22.97
C LEU A 39 15.73 -22.82 23.19
N LYS A 40 16.51 -22.51 22.14
CA LYS A 40 17.48 -21.43 22.23
C LYS A 40 16.83 -20.08 22.58
N ASN A 41 15.71 -19.75 21.92
CA ASN A 41 15.00 -18.53 22.19
C ASN A 41 14.43 -18.49 23.62
N ASN A 42 13.90 -19.61 24.13
CA ASN A 42 13.38 -19.71 25.48
C ASN A 42 14.49 -19.49 26.51
N HIS A 43 15.67 -20.10 26.31
CA HIS A 43 16.82 -19.93 27.21
C HIS A 43 17.35 -18.49 27.19
N GLU A 44 17.52 -17.88 26.02
CA GLU A 44 17.91 -16.47 25.92
C GLU A 44 16.91 -15.54 26.65
N LYS A 45 15.62 -15.84 26.56
CA LYS A 45 14.57 -15.09 27.26
C LYS A 45 14.63 -15.29 28.77
N LEU A 46 14.86 -16.55 29.24
CA LEU A 46 15.02 -16.85 30.67
C LEU A 46 16.25 -16.20 31.28
N GLU A 47 17.37 -16.10 30.55
CA GLU A 47 18.52 -15.33 31.00
C GLU A 47 18.20 -13.87 31.20
N LEU A 48 17.54 -13.23 30.21
CA LEU A 48 17.12 -11.84 30.33
C LEU A 48 16.16 -11.60 31.51
N ILE A 49 15.23 -12.54 31.73
CA ILE A 49 14.31 -12.47 32.89
C ILE A 49 15.08 -12.58 34.18
N ALA A 50 16.05 -13.49 34.27
CA ALA A 50 16.90 -13.64 35.45
C ALA A 50 17.63 -12.33 35.79
N GLU A 51 18.26 -11.69 34.80
CA GLU A 51 18.92 -10.40 34.99
C GLU A 51 17.93 -9.33 35.46
N LYS A 52 16.71 -9.30 34.92
CA LYS A 52 15.68 -8.35 35.37
C LYS A 52 15.19 -8.60 36.78
N ILE A 53 15.04 -9.85 37.18
CA ILE A 53 14.66 -10.23 38.56
C ILE A 53 15.77 -9.82 39.54
N ASP A 54 17.03 -10.09 39.22
CA ASP A 54 18.18 -9.70 40.05
C ASP A 54 18.24 -8.16 40.18
N GLN A 55 17.98 -7.43 39.10
CA GLN A 55 17.91 -5.97 39.13
C GLN A 55 16.75 -5.48 39.99
N SER A 56 15.57 -6.06 39.85
CA SER A 56 14.37 -5.73 40.65
C SER A 56 14.60 -5.92 42.16
N LYS A 57 15.32 -7.00 42.54
CA LYS A 57 15.70 -7.23 43.95
C LYS A 57 16.66 -6.15 44.46
N SER A 58 17.61 -5.70 43.62
CA SER A 58 18.47 -4.58 43.97
C SER A 58 17.67 -3.27 44.15
N ASP A 59 16.74 -3.02 43.25
CA ASP A 59 15.87 -1.85 43.29
C ASP A 59 14.96 -1.86 44.52
N GLU A 60 14.46 -3.03 44.93
CA GLU A 60 13.70 -3.23 46.17
C GLU A 60 14.49 -2.78 47.43
N GLU A 61 15.77 -3.21 47.51
CA GLU A 61 16.64 -2.82 48.62
C GLU A 61 16.89 -1.29 48.61
N ASP A 62 17.13 -0.70 47.43
CA ASP A 62 17.37 0.72 47.30
C ASP A 62 16.12 1.55 47.64
N ILE A 63 14.92 1.15 47.23
CA ILE A 63 13.66 1.77 47.57
C ILE A 63 13.44 1.73 49.10
N LYS A 64 13.61 0.57 49.73
CA LYS A 64 13.50 0.40 51.19
C LYS A 64 14.47 1.31 51.93
N ALA A 65 15.71 1.41 51.49
CA ALA A 65 16.74 2.27 52.09
C ALA A 65 16.37 3.76 51.95
N ALA A 66 15.88 4.19 50.81
CA ALA A 66 15.47 5.57 50.56
C ALA A 66 14.29 6.00 51.47
N TYR A 67 13.28 5.16 51.60
CA TYR A 67 12.16 5.41 52.47
C TYR A 67 12.56 5.39 53.95
N GLN A 68 13.45 4.49 54.38
CA GLN A 68 14.01 4.47 55.71
C GLN A 68 14.77 5.76 56.05
N GLU A 69 15.60 6.25 55.14
CA GLU A 69 16.31 7.51 55.29
C GLU A 69 15.36 8.70 55.36
N MET A 70 14.31 8.73 54.54
CA MET A 70 13.27 9.78 54.52
C MET A 70 12.53 9.81 55.86
N TYR A 71 12.09 8.68 56.36
CA TYR A 71 11.36 8.62 57.62
C TYR A 71 12.23 8.94 58.81
N GLN A 72 13.49 8.50 58.85
CA GLN A 72 14.45 8.88 59.89
C GLN A 72 14.74 10.39 59.87
N SER A 73 14.83 11.00 58.68
CA SER A 73 15.02 12.44 58.52
C SER A 73 13.88 13.26 59.16
N LYS A 74 12.63 12.78 59.16
CA LYS A 74 11.53 13.42 59.83
C LYS A 74 11.72 13.43 61.37
N ALA A 75 12.14 12.32 61.94
CA ALA A 75 12.46 12.27 63.38
C ALA A 75 13.64 13.16 63.76
N ASP A 76 14.68 13.18 62.95
CA ASP A 76 15.91 13.98 63.16
C ASP A 76 15.59 15.50 63.08
N SER A 77 14.81 15.95 62.10
CA SER A 77 14.43 17.36 61.94
C SER A 77 13.47 17.83 63.01
N LEU A 78 12.54 16.96 63.45
CA LEU A 78 11.74 17.26 64.66
C LEU A 78 12.58 17.41 65.95
N ALA A 79 13.52 16.47 66.16
CA ALA A 79 14.44 16.58 67.33
C ALA A 79 15.31 17.84 67.27
N PHE A 80 15.80 18.19 66.06
CA PHE A 80 16.49 19.45 65.84
C PHE A 80 15.63 20.64 66.15
N GLN A 81 14.39 20.72 65.68
CA GLN A 81 13.46 21.80 65.96
C GLN A 81 13.25 21.99 67.50
N LEU A 82 12.99 20.91 68.18
CA LEU A 82 12.76 20.94 69.60
C LEU A 82 13.97 21.36 70.44
N ARG A 83 15.20 21.17 69.89
CA ARG A 83 16.45 21.60 70.54
C ARG A 83 16.62 23.13 70.52
N TYR A 84 16.20 23.77 69.46
CA TYR A 84 16.44 25.20 69.22
C TYR A 84 15.21 26.10 69.47
N VAL A 85 13.99 25.52 69.47
CA VAL A 85 12.79 26.28 69.82
C VAL A 85 12.68 26.39 71.34
N THR A 86 13.22 27.46 71.89
CA THR A 86 13.14 27.73 73.30
C THR A 86 11.99 28.72 73.61
N GLY A 87 11.10 28.37 74.53
CA GLY A 87 10.04 29.30 75.05
C GLY A 87 8.61 28.90 74.71
N PHE A 88 8.38 27.87 73.99
CA PHE A 88 7.07 27.29 73.83
C PHE A 88 6.84 26.25 74.91
N GLU A 89 5.67 26.37 75.65
CA GLU A 89 5.18 25.23 76.34
C GLU A 89 4.82 24.12 75.35
N LEU A 90 5.40 22.96 75.58
CA LEU A 90 5.09 21.74 74.80
C LEU A 90 3.65 21.33 75.10
N THR A 91 2.68 21.96 74.45
CA THR A 91 1.26 21.67 74.59
C THR A 91 0.85 20.62 73.56
N GLU A 92 -0.17 19.87 73.87
CA GLU A 92 -0.80 18.88 72.94
C GLU A 92 -1.15 19.52 71.59
N LYS A 93 -1.61 20.80 71.61
CA LYS A 93 -1.86 21.53 70.35
C LYS A 93 -0.62 21.78 69.50
N TYR A 94 0.50 22.14 70.11
CA TYR A 94 1.77 22.40 69.41
C TYR A 94 2.33 21.10 68.83
N VAL A 95 2.24 19.98 69.54
CA VAL A 95 2.68 18.67 69.09
C VAL A 95 1.78 18.17 67.93
N GLU A 96 0.47 18.50 68.01
CA GLU A 96 -0.44 18.19 66.90
C GLU A 96 -0.14 19.00 65.65
N GLU A 97 0.15 20.29 65.76
CA GLU A 97 0.60 21.13 64.63
C GLU A 97 1.89 20.60 64.02
N MET A 98 2.86 20.19 64.84
CA MET A 98 4.08 19.53 64.33
C MET A 98 3.76 18.23 63.60
N ARG A 99 2.92 17.37 64.18
CA ARG A 99 2.50 16.10 63.60
C ARG A 99 1.92 16.34 62.20
N GLU A 100 1.02 17.31 62.04
CA GLU A 100 0.39 17.67 60.76
C GLU A 100 1.41 18.20 59.74
N VAL A 101 2.29 19.13 60.18
CA VAL A 101 3.32 19.73 59.28
C VAL A 101 4.26 18.66 58.75
N TYR A 102 4.63 17.68 59.58
CA TYR A 102 5.55 16.60 59.20
C TYR A 102 4.87 15.38 58.55
N ASN A 103 3.57 15.44 58.45
CA ASN A 103 2.75 14.33 57.92
C ASN A 103 3.11 12.99 58.58
N ILE A 104 2.85 12.87 59.85
CA ILE A 104 3.17 11.71 60.70
C ILE A 104 1.87 11.20 61.31
N ASN A 105 1.70 9.88 61.43
CA ASN A 105 0.51 9.27 61.97
C ASN A 105 0.41 9.43 63.51
N TYR A 106 1.56 9.19 64.15
CA TYR A 106 1.65 9.36 65.63
C TYR A 106 3.04 9.97 65.97
N LEU A 107 3.02 10.96 66.83
CA LEU A 107 4.19 11.66 67.36
C LEU A 107 4.14 11.68 68.88
N ALA A 108 5.20 11.19 69.51
CA ALA A 108 5.35 11.27 70.97
C ALA A 108 6.71 11.90 71.35
N ILE A 109 6.71 12.79 72.32
CA ILE A 109 7.92 13.29 72.92
C ILE A 109 8.08 12.58 74.26
N LYS A 110 9.21 11.94 74.47
CA LYS A 110 9.52 11.17 75.65
C LYS A 110 10.56 11.88 76.50
N ASP A 111 10.45 11.86 77.82
CA ASP A 111 11.47 12.29 78.81
C ASP A 111 11.81 11.06 79.65
N ASN A 112 13.08 10.62 79.62
CA ASN A 112 13.59 9.42 80.26
C ASN A 112 12.76 8.16 79.94
N ASP A 113 12.37 8.00 78.70
CA ASP A 113 11.57 6.90 78.06
C ASP A 113 10.06 6.90 78.44
N GLU A 114 9.58 7.85 79.32
CA GLU A 114 8.17 8.07 79.56
C GLU A 114 7.55 9.09 78.62
N THR A 115 6.39 8.79 78.02
CA THR A 115 5.70 9.73 77.15
C THR A 115 5.29 11.00 77.92
N PHE A 116 5.89 12.16 77.57
CA PHE A 116 5.59 13.43 78.17
C PHE A 116 4.37 14.11 77.52
N VAL A 117 4.29 14.06 76.19
CA VAL A 117 3.17 14.58 75.42
C VAL A 117 3.13 13.82 74.08
N ASP A 118 1.96 13.59 73.54
CA ASP A 118 1.77 12.94 72.31
C ASP A 118 0.61 13.53 71.49
N ALA A 119 0.57 13.20 70.19
CA ALA A 119 -0.45 13.61 69.24
C ALA A 119 -0.64 12.55 68.12
N GLY A 120 -1.86 12.49 67.62
CA GLY A 120 -2.24 11.52 66.58
C GLY A 120 -2.74 10.20 67.14
N THR A 121 -2.93 9.22 66.27
CA THR A 121 -3.40 7.88 66.63
C THR A 121 -2.28 6.88 66.49
N GLN A 122 -1.96 6.18 67.54
CA GLN A 122 -0.97 5.11 67.54
C GLN A 122 -1.49 3.97 66.66
N ILE A 123 -0.67 3.53 65.67
CA ILE A 123 -1.00 2.45 64.78
C ILE A 123 -0.77 1.12 65.52
N ASP A 124 -1.82 0.29 65.59
CA ASP A 124 -1.74 -0.97 66.34
C ASP A 124 -0.83 -1.96 65.58
N GLY A 125 -0.08 -2.79 66.29
CA GLY A 125 1.00 -3.63 65.75
C GLY A 125 0.60 -4.71 64.71
N SER A 126 -0.69 -4.76 64.31
CA SER A 126 -1.18 -5.61 63.19
C SER A 126 -1.01 -4.99 61.80
N GLU A 127 -0.77 -3.69 61.66
CA GLU A 127 -0.73 -2.92 60.40
C GLU A 127 0.68 -2.49 59.98
N ASN A 128 1.73 -3.17 60.40
CA ASN A 128 3.12 -2.95 59.98
C ASN A 128 3.62 -1.48 60.04
N PRO A 129 3.44 -0.74 61.12
CA PRO A 129 4.01 0.59 61.29
C PRO A 129 5.54 0.51 61.38
N LYS A 130 6.24 1.50 60.80
CA LYS A 130 7.66 1.73 61.11
C LYS A 130 7.80 2.79 62.17
N GLU A 131 8.67 2.48 63.13
CA GLU A 131 8.96 3.32 64.29
C GLU A 131 10.35 3.95 64.12
N TYR A 132 10.43 5.23 64.33
CA TYR A 132 11.68 5.98 64.29
C TYR A 132 11.84 6.82 65.55
N THR A 133 13.09 6.92 65.99
CA THR A 133 13.43 7.69 67.19
C THR A 133 14.60 8.63 66.91
N ALA A 134 14.57 9.81 67.52
CA ALA A 134 15.70 10.74 67.51
C ALA A 134 15.87 11.43 68.86
N MET A 135 17.11 11.65 69.29
CA MET A 135 17.40 12.33 70.57
C MET A 135 17.34 13.84 70.41
N VAL A 136 16.58 14.48 71.26
CA VAL A 136 16.51 15.93 71.39
C VAL A 136 17.72 16.45 72.24
N ASP A 137 17.90 15.84 73.42
CA ASP A 137 19.01 16.08 74.32
C ASP A 137 19.35 14.82 75.15
N ASP A 138 20.07 14.90 76.25
CA ASP A 138 20.49 13.75 77.04
C ASP A 138 19.34 12.96 77.67
N THR A 139 18.13 13.58 77.86
CA THR A 139 16.96 12.95 78.50
C THR A 139 15.74 12.85 77.65
N ARG A 140 15.62 13.69 76.61
CA ARG A 140 14.45 13.76 75.79
C ARG A 140 14.68 13.13 74.41
N SER A 141 13.68 12.38 74.02
CA SER A 141 13.69 11.76 72.66
C SER A 141 12.32 11.93 71.95
N ILE A 142 12.32 11.90 70.67
CA ILE A 142 11.16 11.83 69.80
C ILE A 142 10.94 10.41 69.41
N PHE A 143 9.68 10.01 69.39
CA PHE A 143 9.21 8.75 68.83
C PHE A 143 8.10 9.04 67.83
N ILE A 144 8.27 8.54 66.60
CA ILE A 144 7.26 8.67 65.55
C ILE A 144 6.84 7.32 65.03
N GLN A 145 5.56 7.20 64.66
CA GLN A 145 5.06 6.07 63.86
C GLN A 145 4.51 6.56 62.53
N ILE A 146 4.87 5.89 61.44
CA ILE A 146 4.47 6.22 60.07
C ILE A 146 3.89 4.97 59.41
N ASP A 147 2.78 5.14 58.68
CA ASP A 147 2.16 4.12 57.87
C ASP A 147 3.06 3.85 56.63
N ARG A 148 3.15 2.56 56.25
CA ARG A 148 4.01 2.11 55.15
C ARG A 148 3.28 1.94 53.82
N SER A 149 2.00 2.30 53.75
CA SER A 149 1.16 2.09 52.55
C SER A 149 1.81 2.63 51.26
N ASP A 150 2.46 3.81 51.37
CA ASP A 150 3.15 4.43 50.24
C ASP A 150 4.38 3.59 49.78
N LEU A 151 5.16 3.10 50.78
CA LEU A 151 6.29 2.20 50.46
C LEU A 151 5.83 0.88 49.84
N ASP A 152 4.80 0.26 50.41
CA ASP A 152 4.29 -1.04 49.94
C ASP A 152 3.66 -0.90 48.54
N ALA A 153 3.01 0.23 48.24
CA ALA A 153 2.52 0.55 46.90
C ALA A 153 3.67 0.73 45.89
N ASN A 154 4.70 1.49 46.27
CA ASN A 154 5.87 1.71 45.41
C ASN A 154 6.65 0.41 45.12
N LEU A 155 6.86 -0.43 46.14
CA LEU A 155 7.48 -1.75 45.96
C LEU A 155 6.65 -2.65 45.04
N LYS A 156 5.34 -2.64 45.16
CA LYS A 156 4.47 -3.44 44.31
C LYS A 156 4.53 -2.97 42.85
N GLU A 157 4.57 -1.68 42.61
CA GLU A 157 4.59 -1.11 41.26
C GLU A 157 5.97 -1.27 40.56
N ASN A 158 7.06 -1.06 41.32
CA ASN A 158 8.39 -0.92 40.71
C ASN A 158 9.36 -2.11 40.95
N ALA A 159 9.15 -2.94 41.97
CA ALA A 159 10.09 -3.97 42.40
C ALA A 159 9.42 -5.34 42.64
N SER A 160 8.22 -5.58 42.16
CA SER A 160 7.55 -6.87 42.33
C SER A 160 7.88 -7.83 41.17
N LEU A 161 7.79 -9.13 41.42
CA LEU A 161 7.87 -10.15 40.37
C LEU A 161 6.80 -9.92 39.30
N GLU A 162 5.61 -9.45 39.68
CA GLU A 162 4.51 -9.12 38.78
C GLU A 162 4.94 -8.00 37.82
N SER A 163 5.54 -6.91 38.30
CA SER A 163 6.00 -5.78 37.46
C SER A 163 7.07 -6.18 36.45
N VAL A 164 7.93 -7.14 36.79
CA VAL A 164 8.99 -7.64 35.92
C VAL A 164 8.43 -8.54 34.81
N LEU A 165 7.43 -9.39 35.13
CA LEU A 165 6.95 -10.45 34.24
C LEU A 165 5.72 -10.07 33.40
N GLU A 166 4.91 -9.10 33.84
CA GLU A 166 3.63 -8.74 33.22
C GLU A 166 3.76 -8.37 31.74
N ASN A 167 4.85 -7.70 31.36
CA ASN A 167 5.07 -7.23 30.00
C ASN A 167 6.04 -8.10 29.18
N VAL A 168 6.31 -9.34 29.63
CA VAL A 168 7.22 -10.25 28.94
C VAL A 168 6.46 -11.29 28.15
N SER A 169 6.51 -11.20 26.82
CA SER A 169 5.93 -12.18 25.91
C SER A 169 6.96 -13.24 25.46
N VAL A 170 6.51 -14.44 25.18
CA VAL A 170 7.31 -15.56 24.69
C VAL A 170 6.67 -16.13 23.43
N GLY A 171 7.36 -16.14 22.29
CA GLY A 171 6.77 -16.55 21.02
C GLY A 171 5.75 -15.53 20.50
N GLN A 172 4.66 -16.00 19.88
CA GLN A 172 3.55 -15.16 19.39
C GLN A 172 2.39 -15.11 20.40
N SER A 173 2.11 -16.24 21.06
CA SER A 173 1.00 -16.41 21.99
C SER A 173 1.42 -17.09 23.30
N GLY A 174 2.72 -17.26 23.48
CA GLY A 174 3.25 -17.83 24.72
C GLY A 174 3.39 -16.81 25.84
N TYR A 175 3.54 -17.30 27.05
CA TYR A 175 3.63 -16.50 28.26
C TYR A 175 4.59 -17.14 29.29
N ILE A 176 4.74 -16.48 30.40
CA ILE A 176 5.58 -16.91 31.52
C ILE A 176 4.69 -17.36 32.67
N LEU A 177 5.16 -18.38 33.37
CA LEU A 177 4.64 -18.79 34.67
C LEU A 177 5.76 -18.72 35.68
N ALA A 178 5.46 -18.38 36.91
CA ALA A 178 6.40 -18.50 38.03
C ALA A 178 5.76 -19.29 39.15
N PHE A 179 6.54 -20.21 39.72
CA PHE A 179 6.13 -21.11 40.81
C PHE A 179 7.08 -21.01 41.99
N ASN A 180 6.57 -21.11 43.19
CA ASN A 180 7.39 -21.36 44.35
C ASN A 180 7.83 -22.84 44.37
N ILE A 181 9.13 -23.08 44.53
CA ILE A 181 9.71 -24.44 44.46
C ILE A 181 9.30 -25.27 45.67
N ASP A 182 9.23 -24.65 46.85
CA ASP A 182 9.06 -25.36 48.11
C ASP A 182 7.63 -25.90 48.31
N ASP A 183 6.64 -25.10 47.92
CA ASP A 183 5.24 -25.44 48.16
C ASP A 183 4.39 -25.58 46.89
N GLY A 184 4.93 -25.24 45.73
CA GLY A 184 4.25 -25.35 44.42
C GLY A 184 3.18 -24.33 44.16
N THR A 185 3.20 -23.20 44.90
CA THR A 185 2.24 -22.10 44.70
C THR A 185 2.56 -21.32 43.40
N VAL A 186 1.53 -20.89 42.66
CA VAL A 186 1.67 -20.01 41.50
C VAL A 186 1.99 -18.59 41.97
N LEU A 187 3.18 -18.12 41.69
CA LEU A 187 3.66 -16.76 42.01
C LEU A 187 3.27 -15.74 40.93
N PHE A 188 3.28 -16.18 39.67
CA PHE A 188 2.89 -15.35 38.53
C PHE A 188 2.18 -16.19 37.45
N SER A 189 1.08 -15.67 36.95
CA SER A 189 0.36 -16.16 35.77
C SER A 189 -0.29 -14.97 35.06
N PRO A 190 -0.45 -14.99 33.70
CA PRO A 190 -1.26 -14.00 32.99
C PRO A 190 -2.73 -13.91 33.46
N ASN A 191 -3.21 -15.00 34.07
CA ASN A 191 -4.52 -15.01 34.71
C ASN A 191 -4.36 -14.79 36.22
N SER A 192 -4.69 -13.60 36.67
CA SER A 192 -4.54 -13.20 38.06
C SER A 192 -5.35 -14.07 39.07
N GLU A 193 -6.40 -14.78 38.63
CA GLU A 193 -7.17 -15.68 39.48
C GLU A 193 -6.37 -16.94 39.89
N GLU A 194 -5.30 -17.25 39.18
CA GLU A 194 -4.43 -18.41 39.41
C GLU A 194 -3.33 -18.11 40.44
N ILE A 195 -3.01 -16.84 40.64
CA ILE A 195 -1.93 -16.41 41.55
C ILE A 195 -2.30 -16.74 42.99
N GLY A 196 -1.39 -17.37 43.69
CA GLY A 196 -1.59 -17.86 45.04
C GLY A 196 -2.29 -19.25 45.19
N GLN A 197 -2.69 -19.85 44.05
CA GLN A 197 -3.27 -21.18 44.02
C GLN A 197 -2.16 -22.23 43.81
N GLN A 198 -2.49 -23.49 44.03
CA GLN A 198 -1.56 -24.63 43.83
C GLN A 198 -1.44 -24.98 42.36
N ALA A 199 -0.21 -25.05 41.81
CA ALA A 199 0.08 -25.42 40.42
C ALA A 199 -0.49 -26.79 40.03
N SER A 200 -0.63 -27.68 40.99
CA SER A 200 -1.22 -29.01 40.82
C SER A 200 -2.69 -29.00 40.39
N GLU A 201 -3.44 -27.94 40.72
CA GLU A 201 -4.84 -27.76 40.29
C GLU A 201 -4.92 -27.52 38.77
N TYR A 202 -3.87 -26.99 38.19
CA TYR A 202 -3.74 -26.70 36.76
C TYR A 202 -2.97 -27.78 35.99
N GLY A 203 -2.65 -28.91 36.65
CA GLY A 203 -2.01 -30.06 36.04
C GLY A 203 -0.48 -30.06 36.06
N VAL A 204 0.15 -29.14 36.82
CA VAL A 204 1.61 -29.05 36.94
C VAL A 204 2.05 -29.54 38.31
N ASP A 205 2.95 -30.52 38.29
CA ASP A 205 3.68 -30.96 39.48
C ASP A 205 5.08 -30.30 39.48
N VAL A 206 5.21 -29.23 40.26
CA VAL A 206 6.43 -28.41 40.33
C VAL A 206 7.63 -29.24 40.80
N SER A 207 7.43 -30.28 41.61
CA SER A 207 8.50 -31.14 42.10
C SER A 207 9.19 -31.94 40.98
N ASN A 208 8.56 -32.09 39.83
CA ASN A 208 9.11 -32.74 38.64
C ASN A 208 9.81 -31.79 37.68
N LEU A 209 9.82 -30.49 37.99
CA LEU A 209 10.50 -29.49 37.22
C LEU A 209 11.86 -29.16 37.83
N SER A 210 12.85 -28.88 36.97
CA SER A 210 14.22 -28.59 37.42
C SER A 210 14.85 -27.50 36.57
N ASP A 211 15.84 -26.81 37.13
CA ASP A 211 16.59 -25.79 36.45
C ASP A 211 17.19 -26.29 35.12
N GLY A 212 17.05 -25.49 34.05
CA GLY A 212 17.57 -25.82 32.73
C GLY A 212 16.81 -26.92 31.99
N GLN A 213 15.69 -27.38 32.53
CA GLN A 213 14.90 -28.47 31.92
C GLN A 213 14.02 -27.93 30.78
N ASP A 214 14.04 -28.69 29.68
CA ASP A 214 13.15 -28.50 28.53
C ASP A 214 12.15 -29.65 28.46
N LEU A 215 10.87 -29.33 28.43
CA LEU A 215 9.82 -30.34 28.46
C LEU A 215 8.55 -29.92 27.71
N LYS A 216 7.68 -30.89 27.48
CA LYS A 216 6.28 -30.62 27.14
C LYS A 216 5.50 -30.52 28.43
N LEU A 217 5.03 -29.33 28.74
CA LEU A 217 4.24 -29.04 29.92
C LEU A 217 2.75 -29.02 29.53
N THR A 218 1.93 -29.68 30.34
CA THR A 218 0.46 -29.51 30.23
C THR A 218 0.02 -28.60 31.36
N TYR A 219 -0.55 -27.45 31.01
CA TYR A 219 -1.06 -26.49 31.96
C TYR A 219 -2.48 -26.07 31.49
N ASN A 220 -3.43 -26.10 32.39
CA ASN A 220 -4.84 -25.79 32.14
C ASN A 220 -5.42 -26.52 30.91
N ASN A 221 -5.09 -27.83 30.74
CA ASN A 221 -5.47 -28.70 29.61
C ASN A 221 -4.89 -28.31 28.24
N GLU A 222 -3.98 -27.37 28.17
CA GLU A 222 -3.25 -27.00 26.98
C GLU A 222 -1.81 -27.53 27.06
N VAL A 223 -1.20 -27.90 25.90
CA VAL A 223 0.15 -28.43 25.84
C VAL A 223 1.11 -27.35 25.36
N PHE A 224 2.10 -27.06 26.18
CA PHE A 224 3.14 -26.06 25.92
C PHE A 224 4.50 -26.74 25.73
N PHE A 225 5.35 -26.09 24.99
CA PHE A 225 6.76 -26.33 24.93
C PHE A 225 7.41 -25.35 25.91
N ALA A 226 7.97 -25.90 26.99
CA ALA A 226 8.40 -25.14 28.15
C ALA A 226 9.89 -25.30 28.41
N SER A 227 10.53 -24.25 28.91
CA SER A 227 11.88 -24.26 29.45
C SER A 227 11.84 -23.63 30.85
N CYS A 228 12.57 -24.23 31.79
CA CYS A 228 12.58 -23.84 33.20
C CYS A 228 13.89 -23.16 33.58
N ARG A 229 13.81 -22.15 34.46
CA ARG A 229 14.95 -21.52 35.10
C ARG A 229 14.65 -21.26 36.57
N GLN A 230 15.51 -21.76 37.46
CA GLN A 230 15.42 -21.52 38.88
C GLN A 230 16.19 -20.25 39.26
N ILE A 231 15.54 -19.35 40.01
CA ILE A 231 16.12 -18.15 40.60
C ILE A 231 15.73 -18.14 42.07
N ASP A 232 16.67 -18.42 42.97
CA ASP A 232 16.42 -18.62 44.40
C ASP A 232 15.33 -19.69 44.65
N ASP A 233 14.24 -19.32 45.32
CA ASP A 233 13.09 -20.19 45.63
C ASP A 233 12.01 -20.16 44.55
N GLU A 234 12.24 -19.41 43.45
CA GLU A 234 11.31 -19.22 42.36
C GLU A 234 11.70 -20.02 41.12
N LEU A 235 10.74 -20.71 40.52
CA LEU A 235 10.92 -21.40 39.25
C LEU A 235 10.18 -20.65 38.14
N ILE A 236 10.92 -20.02 37.26
CA ILE A 236 10.40 -19.32 36.09
C ILE A 236 10.30 -20.29 34.92
N VAL A 237 9.13 -20.34 34.29
CA VAL A 237 8.85 -21.26 33.19
C VAL A 237 8.30 -20.47 31.97
N THR A 238 9.02 -20.55 30.87
CA THR A 238 8.53 -20.04 29.59
C THR A 238 7.62 -21.07 28.94
N CYS A 239 6.42 -20.68 28.55
CA CYS A 239 5.40 -21.53 27.96
C CYS A 239 5.05 -21.05 26.54
N VAL A 240 5.38 -21.85 25.50
CA VAL A 240 4.97 -21.59 24.12
C VAL A 240 3.98 -22.67 23.69
N PRO A 241 2.76 -22.31 23.23
CA PRO A 241 1.77 -23.32 22.82
C PRO A 241 2.35 -24.25 21.76
N TYR A 242 2.19 -25.56 21.95
CA TYR A 242 2.69 -26.53 20.99
C TYR A 242 2.00 -26.40 19.62
N SER A 243 0.76 -25.92 19.59
CA SER A 243 0.02 -25.58 18.38
C SER A 243 0.69 -24.47 17.56
N GLU A 244 1.28 -23.47 18.21
CA GLU A 244 2.03 -22.41 17.54
C GLU A 244 3.27 -22.96 16.84
N ILE A 245 4.02 -23.82 17.50
CA ILE A 245 5.22 -24.46 16.95
C ILE A 245 4.88 -25.34 15.75
N THR A 246 3.77 -26.07 15.80
CA THR A 246 3.37 -27.02 14.75
C THR A 246 2.50 -26.41 13.65
N ALA A 247 1.91 -25.23 13.84
CA ALA A 247 1.09 -24.56 12.82
C ALA A 247 1.89 -24.27 11.54
N ASN A 248 3.13 -23.90 11.68
CA ASN A 248 4.03 -23.60 10.55
C ASN A 248 4.53 -24.86 9.84
N ASP A 249 4.61 -25.99 10.54
CA ASP A 249 4.96 -27.29 9.98
C ASP A 249 4.04 -27.67 8.84
N SER A 250 2.74 -27.52 9.05
CA SER A 250 1.71 -27.88 8.07
C SER A 250 1.83 -27.06 6.79
N ARG A 251 2.11 -25.77 6.89
CA ARG A 251 2.23 -24.85 5.74
C ARG A 251 3.43 -25.19 4.87
N THR A 252 4.60 -25.40 5.46
CA THR A 252 5.84 -25.76 4.75
C THR A 252 5.72 -27.14 4.09
N VAL A 253 5.14 -28.11 4.79
CA VAL A 253 4.92 -29.46 4.27
C VAL A 253 3.92 -29.45 3.11
N VAL A 254 2.79 -28.76 3.23
CA VAL A 254 1.77 -28.64 2.18
C VAL A 254 2.36 -27.97 0.95
N LEU A 255 3.10 -26.89 1.11
CA LEU A 255 3.74 -26.18 0.00
C LEU A 255 4.74 -27.06 -0.74
N SER A 256 5.64 -27.72 0.00
CA SER A 256 6.63 -28.64 -0.56
C SER A 256 5.97 -29.81 -1.29
N LEU A 257 4.86 -30.32 -0.76
CA LEU A 257 4.06 -31.36 -1.39
C LEU A 257 3.41 -30.89 -2.69
N ILE A 258 2.86 -29.67 -2.71
CA ILE A 258 2.27 -29.05 -3.92
C ILE A 258 3.35 -28.92 -5.01
N ILE A 259 4.53 -28.40 -4.67
CA ILE A 259 5.66 -28.27 -5.59
C ILE A 259 6.06 -29.64 -6.13
N TYR A 260 6.20 -30.62 -5.25
CA TYR A 260 6.51 -31.99 -5.61
C TYR A 260 5.48 -32.57 -6.61
N VAL A 261 4.19 -32.44 -6.30
CA VAL A 261 3.11 -32.95 -7.15
C VAL A 261 3.11 -32.26 -8.52
N ILE A 262 3.32 -30.97 -8.59
CA ILE A 262 3.40 -30.21 -9.86
C ILE A 262 4.57 -30.72 -10.71
N PHE A 263 5.78 -30.80 -10.14
CA PHE A 263 6.95 -31.26 -10.87
C PHE A 263 6.81 -32.72 -11.33
N MET A 264 6.30 -33.59 -10.44
CA MET A 264 6.09 -34.99 -10.79
C MET A 264 5.05 -35.16 -11.92
N ASN A 265 3.96 -34.39 -11.88
CA ASN A 265 2.96 -34.44 -12.96
C ASN A 265 3.57 -33.97 -14.30
N ILE A 266 4.36 -32.89 -14.32
CA ILE A 266 5.02 -32.42 -15.54
C ILE A 266 5.95 -33.50 -16.08
N VAL A 267 6.75 -34.14 -15.24
CA VAL A 267 7.69 -35.18 -15.66
C VAL A 267 6.95 -36.42 -16.20
N VAL A 268 5.91 -36.89 -15.49
CA VAL A 268 5.10 -38.05 -15.90
C VAL A 268 4.40 -37.78 -17.23
N LEU A 269 3.75 -36.62 -17.37
CA LEU A 269 3.07 -36.21 -18.62
C LEU A 269 4.05 -36.12 -19.78
N TYR A 270 5.17 -35.44 -19.59
CA TYR A 270 6.16 -35.29 -20.65
C TYR A 270 6.78 -36.65 -21.03
N SER A 271 7.13 -37.48 -20.05
CA SER A 271 7.69 -38.81 -20.30
C SER A 271 6.69 -39.71 -21.07
N THR A 272 5.41 -39.63 -20.71
CA THR A 272 4.34 -40.36 -21.43
C THR A 272 4.18 -39.89 -22.88
N PHE A 273 4.18 -38.57 -23.12
CA PHE A 273 4.07 -38.01 -24.47
C PHE A 273 5.35 -38.25 -25.30
N LEU A 274 6.50 -38.23 -24.68
CA LEU A 274 7.78 -38.54 -25.31
C LEU A 274 7.82 -40.00 -25.75
N GLU A 275 7.31 -40.92 -24.95
CA GLU A 275 7.18 -42.32 -25.30
C GLU A 275 6.28 -42.49 -26.55
N GLU A 276 5.11 -41.79 -26.60
CA GLU A 276 4.28 -41.78 -27.79
C GLU A 276 4.99 -41.23 -29.04
N GLU A 277 5.81 -40.19 -28.89
CA GLU A 277 6.58 -39.60 -30.01
C GLU A 277 7.68 -40.53 -30.52
N VAL A 278 8.40 -41.15 -29.59
CA VAL A 278 9.53 -42.06 -29.89
C VAL A 278 9.05 -43.37 -30.57
N LYS A 279 7.84 -43.83 -30.31
CA LYS A 279 7.22 -44.99 -30.98
C LYS A 279 7.02 -44.82 -32.49
N LYS A 280 7.14 -43.60 -33.00
CA LYS A 280 7.09 -43.29 -34.42
C LYS A 280 8.46 -43.46 -35.13
N GLU A 281 9.52 -43.66 -34.39
CA GLU A 281 10.89 -43.85 -34.89
C GLU A 281 11.09 -45.31 -35.28
N GLU A 282 11.59 -45.59 -36.48
CA GLU A 282 11.77 -46.96 -37.00
C GLU A 282 12.99 -47.71 -36.45
N ASP A 283 13.98 -46.96 -35.91
CA ASP A 283 15.20 -47.52 -35.33
C ASP A 283 15.12 -47.53 -33.81
N GLU A 284 15.03 -48.72 -33.20
CA GLU A 284 14.96 -48.90 -31.75
C GLU A 284 16.13 -48.29 -30.98
N ALA A 285 17.35 -48.40 -31.51
CA ALA A 285 18.53 -47.83 -30.87
C ALA A 285 18.51 -46.31 -30.84
N LYS A 286 18.06 -45.66 -31.91
CA LYS A 286 17.87 -44.21 -31.99
C LYS A 286 16.72 -43.75 -31.07
N ALA A 287 15.62 -44.51 -31.12
CA ALA A 287 14.45 -44.23 -30.24
C ALA A 287 14.85 -44.23 -28.78
N ARG A 288 15.56 -45.26 -28.30
CA ARG A 288 16.06 -45.34 -26.91
C ARG A 288 17.07 -44.24 -26.56
N LYS A 289 17.97 -43.93 -27.47
CA LYS A 289 18.96 -42.86 -27.27
C LYS A 289 18.25 -41.48 -27.12
N LYS A 290 17.26 -41.20 -27.95
CA LYS A 290 16.42 -39.97 -27.91
C LYS A 290 15.64 -39.92 -26.59
N LEU A 291 15.00 -41.01 -26.17
CA LEU A 291 14.24 -41.12 -24.94
C LEU A 291 15.14 -40.84 -23.74
N ASN A 292 16.25 -41.57 -23.60
CA ASN A 292 17.17 -41.43 -22.47
C ASN A 292 17.79 -40.04 -22.36
N LYS A 293 18.20 -39.43 -23.53
CA LYS A 293 18.76 -38.08 -23.55
C LYS A 293 17.74 -37.05 -23.04
N ASN A 294 16.50 -37.10 -23.52
CA ASN A 294 15.51 -36.08 -23.21
C ASN A 294 14.96 -36.21 -21.79
N ILE A 295 14.75 -37.43 -21.27
CA ILE A 295 14.37 -37.63 -19.87
C ILE A 295 15.53 -37.22 -18.94
N GLY A 296 16.77 -37.60 -19.26
CA GLY A 296 17.94 -37.18 -18.50
C GLY A 296 18.06 -35.64 -18.39
N LEU A 297 17.82 -34.94 -19.50
CA LEU A 297 17.82 -33.48 -19.53
C LEU A 297 16.74 -32.90 -18.63
N ILE A 298 15.52 -33.43 -18.65
CA ILE A 298 14.42 -33.00 -17.82
C ILE A 298 14.68 -33.27 -16.33
N VAL A 299 15.24 -34.43 -16.01
CA VAL A 299 15.64 -34.73 -14.61
C VAL A 299 16.62 -33.67 -14.10
N SER A 300 17.64 -33.34 -14.91
CA SER A 300 18.66 -32.37 -14.51
C SER A 300 18.10 -30.94 -14.35
N ILE A 301 17.33 -30.46 -15.34
CA ILE A 301 16.70 -29.12 -15.25
C ILE A 301 15.64 -29.07 -14.16
N GLY A 302 14.81 -30.11 -14.04
CA GLY A 302 13.76 -30.22 -13.02
C GLY A 302 14.30 -30.18 -11.61
N THR A 303 15.46 -30.82 -11.36
CA THR A 303 16.15 -30.78 -10.05
C THR A 303 16.57 -29.37 -9.70
N LEU A 304 17.24 -28.69 -10.62
CA LEU A 304 17.71 -27.30 -10.38
C LEU A 304 16.53 -26.35 -10.12
N LEU A 305 15.49 -26.44 -10.94
CA LEU A 305 14.28 -25.64 -10.80
C LEU A 305 13.54 -25.97 -9.49
N SER A 306 13.41 -27.25 -9.14
CA SER A 306 12.78 -27.67 -7.88
C SER A 306 13.47 -27.09 -6.66
N PHE A 307 14.81 -27.19 -6.62
CA PHE A 307 15.58 -26.58 -5.52
C PHE A 307 15.35 -25.06 -5.45
N GLY A 308 15.49 -24.36 -6.58
CA GLY A 308 15.33 -22.91 -6.63
C GLY A 308 13.93 -22.47 -6.20
N VAL A 309 12.88 -23.12 -6.69
CA VAL A 309 11.49 -22.80 -6.35
C VAL A 309 11.20 -23.12 -4.87
N THR A 310 11.62 -24.26 -4.36
CA THR A 310 11.40 -24.65 -2.96
C THR A 310 12.16 -23.72 -2.02
N PHE A 311 13.42 -23.42 -2.32
CA PHE A 311 14.22 -22.49 -1.53
C PHE A 311 13.59 -21.08 -1.50
N TYR A 312 13.21 -20.58 -2.67
CA TYR A 312 12.57 -19.27 -2.79
C TYR A 312 11.26 -19.17 -1.98
N MET A 313 10.39 -20.18 -2.11
CA MET A 313 9.11 -20.20 -1.41
C MET A 313 9.28 -20.35 0.11
N ASN A 314 10.19 -21.22 0.58
CA ASN A 314 10.47 -21.34 2.01
C ASN A 314 11.05 -20.04 2.58
N THR A 315 11.98 -19.41 1.85
CA THR A 315 12.51 -18.08 2.26
C THR A 315 11.40 -17.04 2.35
N LEU A 316 10.48 -17.02 1.39
CA LEU A 316 9.32 -16.10 1.39
C LEU A 316 8.44 -16.30 2.64
N PHE A 317 8.14 -17.55 2.99
CA PHE A 317 7.36 -17.86 4.19
C PHE A 317 8.07 -17.43 5.47
N THR A 318 9.34 -17.77 5.61
CA THR A 318 10.13 -17.42 6.79
C THR A 318 10.26 -15.89 6.95
N LEU A 319 10.42 -15.16 5.84
CA LEU A 319 10.44 -13.70 5.87
C LEU A 319 9.09 -13.11 6.28
N SER A 320 7.99 -13.69 5.82
CA SER A 320 6.65 -13.23 6.23
C SER A 320 6.43 -13.41 7.73
N GLU A 321 6.80 -14.56 8.28
CA GLU A 321 6.72 -14.83 9.71
C GLU A 321 7.62 -13.90 10.51
N GLN A 322 8.84 -13.69 10.02
CA GLN A 322 9.76 -12.75 10.67
C GLN A 322 9.23 -11.32 10.64
N SER A 323 8.53 -10.92 9.58
CA SER A 323 7.87 -9.62 9.49
C SER A 323 6.81 -9.44 10.58
N ILE A 324 5.94 -10.45 10.77
CA ILE A 324 4.92 -10.43 11.81
C ILE A 324 5.57 -10.38 13.20
N THR A 325 6.55 -11.24 13.43
CA THR A 325 7.28 -11.29 14.72
C THR A 325 7.98 -9.96 15.03
N ASN A 326 8.65 -9.36 14.04
CA ASN A 326 9.30 -8.06 14.22
C ASN A 326 8.29 -6.94 14.50
N ASN A 327 7.13 -6.94 13.84
CA ASN A 327 6.09 -5.94 14.08
C ASN A 327 5.54 -6.04 15.51
N ASN A 328 5.29 -7.25 16.00
CA ASN A 328 4.82 -7.47 17.37
C ASN A 328 5.86 -6.98 18.38
N ARG A 329 7.11 -7.35 18.20
CA ARG A 329 8.22 -6.89 19.05
C ARG A 329 8.47 -5.40 18.98
N SER A 330 8.30 -4.79 17.81
CA SER A 330 8.38 -3.35 17.67
C SER A 330 7.26 -2.65 18.45
N SER A 331 6.07 -3.23 18.47
CA SER A 331 4.95 -2.73 19.28
C SER A 331 5.20 -2.90 20.78
N GLU A 332 5.74 -4.05 21.21
CA GLU A 332 6.14 -4.31 22.61
C GLU A 332 7.24 -3.31 23.05
N LEU A 333 8.23 -3.10 22.19
CA LEU A 333 9.29 -2.11 22.46
C LEU A 333 8.71 -0.70 22.66
N LEU A 334 7.77 -0.28 21.80
CA LEU A 334 7.12 1.03 21.95
C LEU A 334 6.32 1.15 23.25
N VAL A 335 5.65 0.09 23.68
CA VAL A 335 4.94 0.04 24.96
C VAL A 335 5.93 0.13 26.11
N SER A 336 7.03 -0.64 26.04
CA SER A 336 8.09 -0.61 27.06
C SER A 336 8.73 0.77 27.19
N LEU A 337 9.04 1.45 26.08
CA LEU A 337 9.58 2.82 26.09
C LEU A 337 8.58 3.82 26.70
N LYS A 338 7.31 3.72 26.38
CA LYS A 338 6.26 4.58 26.95
C LYS A 338 6.05 4.34 28.44
N ASN A 339 6.06 3.08 28.86
CA ASN A 339 5.94 2.75 30.28
C ASN A 339 7.13 3.29 31.07
N ASN A 340 8.35 3.20 30.51
CA ASN A 340 9.52 3.78 31.13
C ASN A 340 9.44 5.31 31.27
N ASP A 341 8.97 6.01 30.24
CA ASP A 341 8.73 7.45 30.33
C ASP A 341 7.71 7.80 31.43
N ALA A 342 6.64 7.02 31.53
CA ALA A 342 5.64 7.19 32.58
C ALA A 342 6.21 6.91 33.97
N THR A 343 7.01 5.86 34.13
CA THR A 343 7.70 5.53 35.37
C THR A 343 8.67 6.64 35.80
N LEU A 344 9.48 7.17 34.85
CA LEU A 344 10.34 8.31 35.12
C LEU A 344 9.56 9.55 35.59
N THR A 345 8.44 9.84 34.92
CA THR A 345 7.58 10.96 35.31
C THR A 345 7.00 10.77 36.72
N ASN A 346 6.50 9.60 37.03
CA ASN A 346 5.93 9.27 38.34
C ASN A 346 7.00 9.36 39.44
N LEU A 347 8.22 8.83 39.18
CA LEU A 347 9.32 8.94 40.11
C LEU A 347 9.75 10.40 40.36
N GLN A 348 9.76 11.21 39.30
CA GLN A 348 10.06 12.63 39.41
C GLN A 348 8.99 13.37 40.23
N ASP A 349 7.72 13.06 40.06
CA ASP A 349 6.63 13.66 40.78
C ASP A 349 6.65 13.24 42.26
N GLU A 350 6.88 11.97 42.56
CA GLU A 350 7.04 11.47 43.93
C GLU A 350 8.22 12.14 44.65
N TYR A 351 9.35 12.23 43.95
CA TYR A 351 10.54 12.91 44.45
C TYR A 351 10.25 14.38 44.76
N ASN A 352 9.57 15.09 43.86
CA ASN A 352 9.13 16.46 44.05
C ASN A 352 8.24 16.64 45.31
N GLU A 353 7.30 15.74 45.56
CA GLU A 353 6.43 15.77 46.73
C GLU A 353 7.20 15.51 48.03
N GLN A 354 8.18 14.60 48.03
CA GLN A 354 9.06 14.37 49.19
C GLN A 354 9.86 15.64 49.53
N TYR A 355 10.45 16.32 48.57
CA TYR A 355 11.20 17.56 48.82
C TYR A 355 10.30 18.75 49.14
N LYS A 356 9.09 18.80 48.62
CA LYS A 356 8.07 19.78 49.03
C LYS A 356 7.70 19.62 50.48
N GLN A 357 7.66 18.38 50.99
CA GLN A 357 7.49 18.11 52.40
C GLN A 357 8.67 18.65 53.24
N LYS A 358 9.92 18.39 52.82
CA LYS A 358 11.11 18.96 53.50
C LYS A 358 11.11 20.49 53.47
N LEU A 359 10.63 21.12 52.42
CA LEU A 359 10.46 22.57 52.36
C LEU A 359 9.41 23.09 53.35
N ASN A 360 8.33 22.32 53.57
CA ASN A 360 7.30 22.64 54.57
C ASN A 360 7.94 22.63 55.98
N GLU A 361 8.68 21.57 56.27
CA GLU A 361 9.41 21.43 57.55
C GLU A 361 10.42 22.56 57.74
N LEU A 362 11.23 22.85 56.71
CA LEU A 362 12.19 23.95 56.74
C LEU A 362 11.54 25.33 57.00
N ALA A 363 10.47 25.63 56.23
CA ALA A 363 9.74 26.89 56.36
C ALA A 363 9.13 27.03 57.78
N TYR A 364 8.60 25.94 58.32
CA TYR A 364 8.06 25.91 59.68
C TYR A 364 9.14 26.11 60.76
N ILE A 365 10.32 25.45 60.62
CA ILE A 365 11.45 25.61 61.53
C ILE A 365 11.96 27.04 61.49
N ILE A 366 12.23 27.61 60.33
CA ILE A 366 12.76 28.98 60.22
C ILE A 366 11.76 30.03 60.70
N LYS A 367 10.44 29.83 60.55
CA LYS A 367 9.38 30.70 61.07
C LYS A 367 9.40 30.78 62.62
N ASN A 368 9.67 29.64 63.25
CA ASN A 368 9.50 29.52 64.72
C ASN A 368 10.80 29.60 65.50
N VAL A 369 11.99 29.69 64.83
CA VAL A 369 13.27 29.84 65.52
C VAL A 369 13.56 31.34 65.80
N ASP A 370 14.21 31.63 66.92
CA ASP A 370 14.69 33.00 67.24
C ASP A 370 15.77 33.41 66.21
N PRO A 371 15.66 34.56 65.54
CA PRO A 371 16.62 35.02 64.55
C PRO A 371 18.08 35.00 64.94
N SER A 372 18.39 35.11 66.30
CA SER A 372 19.73 35.04 66.82
C SER A 372 20.45 33.67 66.60
N TYR A 373 19.67 32.62 66.40
CA TYR A 373 20.19 31.28 66.10
C TYR A 373 20.51 31.03 64.60
N LEU A 374 20.09 31.88 63.71
CA LEU A 374 20.27 31.74 62.28
C LEU A 374 21.73 31.90 61.84
N THR A 375 22.60 31.07 62.39
CA THR A 375 24.03 31.03 62.08
C THR A 375 24.33 30.01 60.99
N LYS A 376 25.58 30.04 60.47
CA LYS A 376 26.03 29.03 59.48
C LYS A 376 25.99 27.62 60.07
N GLU A 377 26.41 27.49 61.32
CA GLU A 377 26.42 26.22 62.06
C GLU A 377 25.03 25.67 62.19
N PHE A 378 24.04 26.49 62.60
CA PHE A 378 22.63 26.10 62.66
C PHE A 378 22.11 25.63 61.29
N MET A 379 22.37 26.40 60.21
CA MET A 379 21.95 26.05 58.87
C MET A 379 22.65 24.78 58.36
N THR A 380 23.86 24.47 58.84
CA THR A 380 24.57 23.23 58.48
C THR A 380 23.98 22.02 59.20
N GLU A 381 23.68 22.12 60.50
CA GLU A 381 23.02 21.07 61.25
C GLU A 381 21.60 20.82 60.70
N LEU A 382 20.87 21.86 60.32
CA LEU A 382 19.54 21.79 59.73
C LEU A 382 19.57 21.11 58.33
N LYS A 383 20.58 21.43 57.50
CA LYS A 383 20.84 20.75 56.22
C LYS A 383 21.06 19.26 56.47
N ASP A 384 21.84 18.87 57.46
CA ASP A 384 22.16 17.47 57.76
C ASP A 384 20.91 16.73 58.32
N ALA A 385 20.08 17.40 59.17
CA ALA A 385 18.83 16.84 59.68
C ALA A 385 17.79 16.60 58.56
N LEU A 386 17.67 17.55 57.65
CA LEU A 386 16.75 17.43 56.49
C LEU A 386 17.29 16.53 55.37
N LYS A 387 18.55 16.09 55.45
CA LYS A 387 19.22 15.31 54.40
C LYS A 387 19.13 15.98 53.03
N VAL A 388 19.55 17.24 52.93
CA VAL A 388 19.60 18.03 51.70
C VAL A 388 21.01 18.56 51.44
N ASN A 389 21.29 19.03 50.23
CA ASN A 389 22.64 19.48 49.87
C ASN A 389 22.94 20.93 50.30
N SER A 390 21.91 21.79 50.29
CA SER A 390 22.01 23.16 50.78
C SER A 390 20.68 23.67 51.33
N VAL A 391 20.80 24.60 52.24
CA VAL A 391 19.66 25.31 52.85
C VAL A 391 20.00 26.79 52.86
N MET A 392 19.10 27.64 52.36
CA MET A 392 19.26 29.09 52.40
C MET A 392 17.94 29.76 52.78
N TYR A 393 18.05 30.89 53.52
CA TYR A 393 16.94 31.76 53.85
C TYR A 393 17.18 33.16 53.29
N PHE A 394 16.19 33.73 52.61
CA PHE A 394 16.22 35.02 51.93
C PHE A 394 15.16 35.96 52.51
N ASP A 395 15.49 37.27 52.57
CA ASP A 395 14.55 38.33 52.82
C ASP A 395 13.63 38.60 51.57
N LEU A 396 12.71 39.59 51.78
CA LEU A 396 11.82 40.02 50.71
C LEU A 396 12.50 40.76 49.58
N ASP A 397 13.73 41.27 49.83
CA ASP A 397 14.57 41.86 48.77
C ASP A 397 15.41 40.81 47.99
N GLY A 398 15.25 39.55 48.30
CA GLY A 398 15.95 38.44 47.69
C GLY A 398 17.40 38.27 48.11
N LYS A 399 17.79 38.85 49.25
CA LYS A 399 19.13 38.73 49.85
C LYS A 399 19.20 37.60 50.86
N VAL A 400 20.30 36.86 50.89
CA VAL A 400 20.55 35.81 51.86
C VAL A 400 20.63 36.38 53.26
N ILE A 401 19.77 35.87 54.17
CA ILE A 401 19.83 36.16 55.65
C ILE A 401 20.66 35.09 56.35
N ALA A 402 20.48 33.79 55.94
CA ALA A 402 21.23 32.70 56.55
C ALA A 402 21.45 31.58 55.51
N ALA A 403 22.56 30.89 55.54
CA ALA A 403 22.91 29.79 54.66
C ALA A 403 23.91 28.84 55.31
N ASN A 404 23.90 27.59 54.90
CA ASN A 404 24.91 26.59 55.28
C ASN A 404 26.20 26.72 54.46
N THR A 405 26.26 27.66 53.50
CA THR A 405 27.43 27.92 52.63
C THR A 405 28.09 29.24 53.00
N ASP A 406 29.33 29.50 52.55
CA ASP A 406 30.05 30.74 52.75
C ASP A 406 29.56 31.91 51.89
N ASN A 407 28.61 31.66 50.96
CA ASN A 407 28.17 32.65 49.98
C ASN A 407 27.00 33.52 50.49
N TRP A 408 27.23 34.24 51.57
CA TRP A 408 26.22 35.13 52.16
C TRP A 408 26.00 36.44 51.39
N SER A 409 26.81 36.71 50.38
CA SER A 409 26.65 37.84 49.47
C SER A 409 25.74 37.53 48.25
N TYR A 410 25.23 36.32 48.15
CA TYR A 410 24.33 35.91 47.08
C TYR A 410 22.97 36.61 47.21
N SER A 411 22.42 37.02 46.10
CA SER A 411 21.02 37.48 45.99
C SER A 411 20.37 36.92 44.76
N ILE A 412 19.08 36.74 44.82
CA ILE A 412 18.25 36.26 43.69
C ILE A 412 18.39 37.25 42.54
N SER A 413 18.67 36.76 41.37
CA SER A 413 18.83 37.57 40.17
C SER A 413 17.51 38.20 39.72
N LYS A 414 17.59 39.46 39.20
CA LYS A 414 16.47 40.14 38.56
C LYS A 414 16.48 39.96 37.02
N ASP A 415 17.38 39.19 36.49
CA ASP A 415 17.46 38.84 35.09
C ASP A 415 16.51 37.68 34.82
N PRO A 416 15.51 37.85 33.94
CA PRO A 416 14.56 36.76 33.60
C PRO A 416 15.21 35.51 32.97
N GLU A 417 16.44 35.63 32.45
CA GLU A 417 17.22 34.52 31.89
C GLU A 417 17.98 33.73 32.99
N ASP A 418 18.08 34.27 34.19
CA ASP A 418 18.70 33.58 35.32
C ASP A 418 17.71 32.61 36.02
N GLN A 419 18.16 31.40 36.27
CA GLN A 419 17.38 30.35 36.91
C GLN A 419 16.73 30.81 38.25
N SER A 420 17.43 31.63 39.04
CA SER A 420 16.92 32.09 40.32
C SER A 420 15.77 33.11 40.21
N TYR A 421 15.52 33.65 38.99
CA TYR A 421 14.45 34.62 38.74
C TYR A 421 13.06 34.10 39.14
N GLU A 422 12.78 32.79 38.93
CA GLU A 422 11.48 32.17 39.28
C GLU A 422 11.12 32.32 40.75
N TYR A 423 12.06 32.52 41.66
CA TYR A 423 11.79 32.73 43.08
C TYR A 423 11.17 34.11 43.39
N TRP A 424 11.21 35.06 42.44
CA TRP A 424 10.48 36.32 42.58
C TRP A 424 8.97 36.10 42.59
N ASP A 425 8.45 35.05 41.97
CA ASP A 425 7.02 34.68 42.05
C ASP A 425 6.59 34.37 43.50
N ILE A 426 7.50 33.76 44.29
CA ILE A 426 7.28 33.52 45.72
C ILE A 426 7.38 34.82 46.49
N LEU A 427 8.39 35.61 46.26
CA LEU A 427 8.61 36.87 47.02
C LEU A 427 7.54 37.92 46.71
N ASN A 428 6.99 37.92 45.53
CA ASN A 428 5.86 38.76 45.13
C ASN A 428 4.50 38.23 45.58
N GLY A 429 4.44 37.00 46.12
CA GLY A 429 3.21 36.36 46.62
C GLY A 429 2.34 35.74 45.54
N GLU A 430 2.89 35.54 44.33
CA GLU A 430 2.20 34.91 43.20
C GLU A 430 2.13 33.38 43.37
N LYS A 431 3.17 32.78 43.92
CA LYS A 431 3.30 31.35 44.23
C LYS A 431 3.73 31.14 45.69
N THR A 432 3.39 30.03 46.27
CA THR A 432 3.88 29.62 47.59
C THR A 432 5.07 28.69 47.54
N THR A 433 5.25 27.99 46.44
CA THR A 433 6.34 27.03 46.24
C THR A 433 6.76 27.05 44.75
N VAL A 434 8.05 26.94 44.51
CA VAL A 434 8.67 26.74 43.18
C VAL A 434 9.60 25.54 43.29
N ILE A 435 9.42 24.60 42.35
CA ILE A 435 10.30 23.44 42.16
C ILE A 435 10.85 23.57 40.75
N GLN A 436 12.13 23.72 40.61
CA GLN A 436 12.79 23.85 39.30
C GLN A 436 13.10 22.48 38.73
N ASP A 437 13.23 22.43 37.40
CA ASP A 437 13.64 21.20 36.73
C ASP A 437 15.06 20.79 37.15
N VAL A 438 15.36 19.48 37.07
CA VAL A 438 16.68 18.93 37.34
C VAL A 438 17.67 19.49 36.32
N GLN A 439 18.79 20.05 36.76
CA GLN A 439 19.78 20.63 35.89
C GLN A 439 21.19 20.10 36.20
N VAL A 440 22.06 20.14 35.21
CA VAL A 440 23.49 19.83 35.37
C VAL A 440 24.21 21.08 35.90
N ASN A 441 24.78 21.01 37.07
CA ASN A 441 25.57 22.11 37.62
C ASN A 441 26.93 22.25 36.91
N VAL A 442 27.69 23.35 37.30
CA VAL A 442 29.00 23.68 36.70
C VAL A 442 30.05 22.55 36.87
N ASN A 443 29.80 21.61 37.80
CA ASN A 443 30.70 20.48 38.09
C ASN A 443 30.22 19.18 37.40
N GLY A 444 29.19 19.25 36.55
CA GLY A 444 28.66 18.08 35.84
C GLY A 444 27.73 17.21 36.68
N ASN A 445 27.36 17.61 37.89
CA ASN A 445 26.41 16.85 38.75
C ASN A 445 24.98 17.35 38.55
N LEU A 446 24.02 16.45 38.58
CA LEU A 446 22.60 16.79 38.57
C LEU A 446 22.25 17.50 39.88
N ARG A 447 21.51 18.60 39.80
CA ARG A 447 21.01 19.40 40.93
C ARG A 447 19.59 19.83 40.61
N GLN A 448 18.75 19.79 41.66
CA GLN A 448 17.42 20.36 41.61
C GLN A 448 17.34 21.41 42.75
N TYR A 449 16.79 22.58 42.42
CA TYR A 449 16.62 23.68 43.35
C TYR A 449 15.12 23.90 43.57
N MET A 450 14.78 24.13 44.85
CA MET A 450 13.36 24.26 45.25
C MET A 450 13.27 25.36 46.28
N GLY A 451 12.16 26.11 46.25
CA GLY A 451 11.92 27.21 47.17
C GLY A 451 10.47 27.28 47.68
N LYS A 452 10.31 27.77 48.91
CA LYS A 452 9.03 27.95 49.53
C LYS A 452 8.93 29.25 50.31
N ALA A 453 7.75 29.90 50.23
CA ALA A 453 7.42 31.06 51.02
C ALA A 453 7.39 30.73 52.53
N ILE A 454 8.02 31.58 53.36
CA ILE A 454 7.69 31.65 54.79
C ILE A 454 6.54 32.66 54.92
N GLN A 455 5.44 32.20 55.51
CA GLN A 455 4.26 33.03 55.67
C GLN A 455 3.95 33.32 57.17
N ASP A 456 3.48 34.53 57.45
CA ASP A 456 2.97 34.87 58.75
C ASP A 456 1.58 34.24 58.99
N ASP A 457 1.00 34.46 60.15
CA ASP A 457 -0.33 33.92 60.55
C ASP A 457 -1.47 34.53 59.73
N THR A 458 -1.21 35.55 58.93
CA THR A 458 -2.15 36.20 58.03
C THR A 458 -1.90 35.81 56.56
N TYR A 459 -1.07 34.79 56.31
CA TYR A 459 -0.66 34.24 54.97
C TYR A 459 0.11 35.25 54.10
N HIS A 460 0.72 36.28 54.68
CA HIS A 460 1.60 37.14 53.91
C HIS A 460 3.03 36.55 53.90
N THR A 461 3.66 36.61 52.77
CA THR A 461 5.06 36.16 52.63
C THR A 461 5.98 37.10 53.36
N ILE A 462 6.79 36.59 54.34
CA ILE A 462 7.78 37.31 55.12
C ILE A 462 9.22 36.94 54.76
N GLY A 463 9.42 35.94 53.87
CA GLY A 463 10.70 35.50 53.34
C GLY A 463 10.58 34.26 52.52
N LEU A 464 11.71 33.78 52.03
CA LEU A 464 11.83 32.59 51.20
C LEU A 464 12.89 31.66 51.77
N VAL A 465 12.57 30.38 51.85
CA VAL A 465 13.58 29.33 52.09
C VAL A 465 13.78 28.50 50.82
N THR A 466 15.02 28.10 50.59
CA THR A 466 15.38 27.21 49.45
C THR A 466 16.20 26.04 49.96
N ILE A 467 16.02 24.92 49.28
CA ILE A 467 16.89 23.74 49.37
C ILE A 467 17.43 23.40 48.01
N SER A 468 18.55 22.72 47.98
CA SER A 468 19.00 22.01 46.79
C SER A 468 19.22 20.53 47.10
N SER A 469 18.94 19.71 46.13
CA SER A 469 19.11 18.26 46.18
C SER A 469 19.87 17.74 45.01
N THR A 470 20.55 16.62 45.18
CA THR A 470 21.08 15.80 44.11
C THR A 470 20.16 14.62 43.94
N PRO A 471 19.48 14.52 42.83
CA PRO A 471 18.48 13.44 42.63
C PRO A 471 19.21 12.12 42.28
N GLU A 472 19.96 11.55 43.22
CA GLU A 472 20.74 10.31 43.03
C GLU A 472 19.87 9.12 42.67
N GLN A 473 18.69 9.01 43.28
CA GLN A 473 17.74 7.95 42.99
C GLN A 473 17.17 8.07 41.55
N ILE A 474 16.78 9.29 41.17
CA ILE A 474 16.31 9.54 39.79
C ILE A 474 17.47 9.31 38.81
N GLN A 475 18.71 9.74 39.14
CA GLN A 475 19.87 9.52 38.29
C GLN A 475 20.17 8.04 38.13
N LYS A 476 20.05 7.22 39.19
CA LYS A 476 20.25 5.77 39.14
C LYS A 476 19.17 5.09 38.29
N ASN A 477 17.91 5.49 38.46
CA ASN A 477 16.81 4.96 37.68
C ASN A 477 16.82 5.46 36.22
N MET A 478 17.31 6.68 35.94
CA MET A 478 17.55 7.15 34.59
C MET A 478 18.54 6.26 33.83
N ILE A 479 19.57 5.75 34.49
CA ILE A 479 20.51 4.80 33.89
C ILE A 479 19.81 3.46 33.56
N ASN A 480 18.92 2.99 34.44
CA ASN A 480 18.20 1.73 34.28
C ASN A 480 17.02 1.84 33.30
N THR A 481 16.49 3.03 33.11
CA THR A 481 15.38 3.35 32.18
C THR A 481 15.82 4.07 30.94
N ASP A 482 17.13 4.22 30.71
CA ASP A 482 17.68 4.79 29.49
C ASP A 482 17.23 3.99 28.27
N VAL A 483 16.93 4.70 27.19
CA VAL A 483 16.55 4.10 25.88
C VAL A 483 17.56 3.03 25.48
N GLU A 484 18.85 3.20 25.78
CA GLU A 484 19.89 2.22 25.52
C GLU A 484 19.64 0.90 26.26
N THR A 485 19.31 0.96 27.52
CA THR A 485 19.05 -0.22 28.37
C THR A 485 17.79 -0.94 27.91
N VAL A 486 16.73 -0.21 27.54
CA VAL A 486 15.50 -0.81 27.00
C VAL A 486 15.74 -1.49 25.68
N LEU A 487 16.49 -0.86 24.77
CA LEU A 487 16.81 -1.44 23.45
C LEU A 487 17.75 -2.65 23.57
N ALA A 488 18.73 -2.60 24.50
CA ALA A 488 19.61 -3.73 24.79
C ALA A 488 18.84 -4.94 25.35
N GLY A 489 17.82 -4.70 26.17
CA GLY A 489 16.96 -5.71 26.77
C GLY A 489 15.97 -6.38 25.81
N VAL A 490 15.84 -5.93 24.56
CA VAL A 490 14.91 -6.52 23.59
C VAL A 490 15.47 -7.83 23.01
N SER A 491 14.97 -8.95 23.49
CA SER A 491 15.25 -10.24 22.86
C SER A 491 14.46 -10.40 21.57
N THR A 492 15.16 -10.41 20.45
CA THR A 492 14.54 -10.59 19.12
C THR A 492 14.58 -12.04 18.65
N GLY A 493 15.25 -12.95 19.36
CA GLY A 493 15.54 -14.31 18.92
C GLY A 493 16.41 -14.35 17.66
N ASN A 494 16.84 -15.52 17.24
CA ASN A 494 17.58 -15.69 15.98
C ASN A 494 18.81 -14.78 15.81
N ASN A 495 19.50 -14.41 16.90
CA ASN A 495 20.62 -13.46 16.93
C ASN A 495 20.24 -12.07 16.40
N GLY A 496 18.99 -11.69 16.53
CA GLY A 496 18.55 -10.33 16.21
C GLY A 496 18.75 -9.38 17.39
N PHE A 497 18.57 -8.10 17.15
CA PHE A 497 18.71 -7.03 18.13
C PHE A 497 17.85 -5.83 17.77
N ALA A 498 17.64 -4.94 18.74
CA ALA A 498 17.04 -3.63 18.50
C ALA A 498 18.14 -2.57 18.38
N PHE A 499 17.91 -1.55 17.56
CA PHE A 499 18.73 -0.34 17.49
C PHE A 499 17.89 0.89 17.21
N ALA A 500 18.44 2.09 17.46
CA ALA A 500 17.74 3.33 17.21
C ALA A 500 18.63 4.34 16.48
N ILE A 501 18.00 5.21 15.70
CA ILE A 501 18.63 6.32 14.98
C ILE A 501 17.88 7.62 15.24
N THR A 502 18.53 8.76 15.13
CA THR A 502 17.86 10.06 15.13
C THR A 502 16.93 10.18 13.93
N LYS A 503 15.83 10.93 14.06
CA LYS A 503 15.05 11.30 12.87
C LYS A 503 15.94 12.04 11.87
N PRO A 504 15.79 11.80 10.55
CA PRO A 504 16.56 12.50 9.54
C PRO A 504 16.34 14.01 9.64
N ASP A 505 17.43 14.78 9.60
CA ASP A 505 17.40 16.23 9.51
C ASP A 505 16.91 16.71 8.13
N THR A 506 16.85 18.02 7.92
CA THR A 506 16.44 18.63 6.64
C THR A 506 17.32 18.22 5.46
N ASP A 507 18.56 17.82 5.72
CA ASP A 507 19.54 17.35 4.73
C ASP A 507 19.50 15.81 4.59
N GLY A 508 18.65 15.16 5.37
CA GLY A 508 18.44 13.71 5.38
C GLY A 508 19.56 12.96 6.11
N ASN A 509 20.33 13.60 7.01
CA ASN A 509 21.33 12.93 7.83
C ASN A 509 20.71 12.39 9.10
N SER A 510 21.24 11.26 9.58
CA SER A 510 20.79 10.57 10.78
C SER A 510 21.99 9.87 11.42
N THR A 511 22.00 9.76 12.73
CA THR A 511 23.07 9.11 13.50
C THR A 511 22.50 7.97 14.35
N PHE A 512 23.31 6.95 14.62
CA PHE A 512 22.92 5.90 15.56
C PHE A 512 22.79 6.48 16.97
N VAL A 513 21.62 6.39 17.56
CA VAL A 513 21.38 6.70 18.98
C VAL A 513 21.82 5.54 19.84
N TYR A 514 21.42 4.33 19.44
CA TYR A 514 21.85 3.08 20.05
C TYR A 514 22.12 2.01 19.00
N PHE A 515 23.16 1.25 19.19
CA PHE A 515 23.47 0.05 18.41
C PHE A 515 24.27 -0.93 19.30
N PRO A 516 24.06 -2.26 19.24
CA PRO A 516 24.78 -3.22 20.11
C PRO A 516 26.31 -3.15 20.01
N ARG A 517 26.83 -2.59 18.92
CA ARG A 517 28.23 -2.27 18.78
C ARG A 517 28.45 -0.78 19.10
N GLU A 518 28.89 -0.49 20.31
CA GLU A 518 29.10 0.88 20.83
C GLU A 518 29.88 1.81 19.88
N SER A 519 30.85 1.25 19.11
CA SER A 519 31.65 2.04 18.16
C SER A 519 30.85 2.71 17.02
N LEU A 520 29.59 2.32 16.82
CA LEU A 520 28.68 2.91 15.84
C LEU A 520 27.83 4.04 16.42
N ILE A 521 27.67 4.13 17.74
CA ILE A 521 26.87 5.18 18.40
C ILE A 521 27.43 6.55 18.05
N GLY A 522 26.55 7.48 17.67
CA GLY A 522 26.89 8.84 17.22
C GLY A 522 27.46 8.93 15.80
N LYS A 523 27.57 7.80 15.05
CA LYS A 523 28.05 7.81 13.66
C LYS A 523 26.90 7.98 12.68
N ASP A 524 27.18 8.65 11.54
CA ASP A 524 26.22 8.80 10.45
C ASP A 524 25.91 7.42 9.82
N VAL A 525 24.63 7.07 9.79
CA VAL A 525 24.12 5.79 9.32
C VAL A 525 24.41 5.50 7.84
N LYS A 526 24.53 6.55 7.02
CA LYS A 526 24.85 6.44 5.59
C LYS A 526 26.23 5.85 5.34
N ASN A 527 27.18 6.14 6.22
CA ASN A 527 28.55 5.63 6.13
C ASN A 527 28.63 4.11 6.36
N TYR A 528 27.60 3.53 6.95
CA TYR A 528 27.51 2.09 7.26
C TYR A 528 26.49 1.35 6.38
N GLY A 529 26.03 1.99 5.29
CA GLY A 529 25.27 1.35 4.23
C GLY A 529 23.75 1.55 4.27
N MET A 530 23.23 2.35 5.21
CA MET A 530 21.81 2.73 5.22
C MET A 530 21.54 3.84 4.19
N THR A 531 20.41 3.74 3.50
CA THR A 531 20.00 4.71 2.48
C THR A 531 18.85 5.57 2.99
N SER A 532 18.67 6.77 2.45
CA SER A 532 17.62 7.71 2.89
C SER A 532 16.20 7.13 2.80
N SER A 533 15.93 6.20 1.87
CA SER A 533 14.64 5.52 1.76
C SER A 533 14.37 4.52 2.89
N GLN A 534 15.38 4.17 3.66
CA GLN A 534 15.28 3.23 4.79
C GLN A 534 15.12 3.96 6.13
N LEU A 535 15.33 5.27 6.17
CA LEU A 535 15.27 6.11 7.38
C LEU A 535 13.84 6.63 7.61
N VAL A 536 12.86 5.73 7.62
CA VAL A 536 11.43 6.07 7.75
C VAL A 536 10.75 5.11 8.72
N SER A 537 9.73 5.59 9.41
CA SER A 537 8.86 4.74 10.22
C SER A 537 8.03 3.81 9.33
N GLY A 538 7.76 2.59 9.81
CA GLY A 538 7.03 1.57 9.06
C GLY A 538 7.85 0.88 7.96
N PHE A 539 9.18 1.05 7.95
CA PHE A 539 10.05 0.29 7.07
C PHE A 539 10.02 -1.19 7.44
N ASN A 540 9.95 -2.06 6.44
CA ASN A 540 9.90 -3.51 6.64
C ASN A 540 10.54 -4.23 5.45
N ASP A 541 11.88 -4.27 5.43
CA ASP A 541 12.69 -4.90 4.37
C ASP A 541 14.15 -5.06 4.83
N PHE A 542 15.02 -5.43 3.90
CA PHE A 542 16.43 -5.61 4.15
C PHE A 542 17.21 -4.30 4.26
N ILE A 543 18.03 -4.20 5.29
CA ILE A 543 19.04 -3.17 5.45
C ILE A 543 20.42 -3.83 5.50
N ARG A 544 21.37 -3.26 4.77
CA ARG A 544 22.76 -3.69 4.88
C ARG A 544 23.51 -2.75 5.81
N ILE A 545 23.89 -3.24 6.98
CA ILE A 545 24.65 -2.46 7.97
C ILE A 545 26.02 -3.12 8.12
N ASP A 546 27.07 -2.34 7.91
CA ASP A 546 28.47 -2.78 8.02
C ASP A 546 28.76 -4.12 7.31
N GLY A 547 28.22 -4.26 6.07
CA GLY A 547 28.43 -5.42 5.21
C GLY A 547 27.50 -6.61 5.45
N THR A 548 26.74 -6.64 6.55
CA THR A 548 25.78 -7.70 6.89
C THR A 548 24.36 -7.29 6.52
N ASN A 549 23.60 -8.23 5.94
CA ASN A 549 22.20 -8.00 5.59
C ASN A 549 21.30 -8.40 6.77
N TYR A 550 20.48 -7.47 7.23
CA TYR A 550 19.47 -7.67 8.26
C TYR A 550 18.07 -7.44 7.67
N TYR A 551 17.12 -8.23 8.09
CA TYR A 551 15.71 -7.94 7.88
C TYR A 551 15.24 -7.07 9.02
N CYS A 552 14.80 -5.86 8.71
CA CYS A 552 14.52 -4.83 9.69
C CYS A 552 13.06 -4.35 9.61
N THR A 553 12.49 -4.11 10.78
CA THR A 553 11.20 -3.44 10.92
C THR A 553 11.40 -2.20 11.78
N SER A 554 10.86 -1.05 11.36
CA SER A 554 11.05 0.22 12.08
C SER A 554 9.76 0.78 12.61
N SER A 555 9.86 1.48 13.74
CA SER A 555 8.79 2.28 14.35
C SER A 555 9.34 3.61 14.83
N GLU A 556 8.47 4.60 14.96
CA GLU A 556 8.81 5.95 15.41
C GLU A 556 8.51 6.08 16.91
N TYR A 557 9.46 6.65 17.65
CA TYR A 557 9.31 7.00 19.05
C TYR A 557 9.99 8.33 19.35
N SER A 558 9.24 9.30 19.85
CA SER A 558 9.74 10.65 20.15
C SER A 558 10.51 11.26 18.98
N ASP A 559 11.79 11.57 19.13
CA ASP A 559 12.70 12.15 18.12
C ASP A 559 13.58 11.11 17.42
N MET A 560 13.30 9.82 17.60
CA MET A 560 14.08 8.73 17.05
C MET A 560 13.22 7.74 16.23
N ILE A 561 13.91 6.92 15.44
CA ILE A 561 13.33 5.76 14.76
C ILE A 561 14.02 4.51 15.31
N THR A 562 13.23 3.61 15.87
CA THR A 562 13.68 2.32 16.40
C THR A 562 13.55 1.24 15.35
N TYR A 563 14.46 0.28 15.35
CA TYR A 563 14.49 -0.85 14.44
C TYR A 563 14.66 -2.16 15.21
N ILE A 564 13.88 -3.17 14.80
CA ILE A 564 14.12 -4.56 15.14
C ILE A 564 14.84 -5.20 13.96
N ALA A 565 16.04 -5.73 14.16
CA ALA A 565 16.92 -6.26 13.12
C ALA A 565 17.24 -7.73 13.35
N VAL A 566 17.05 -8.58 12.33
CA VAL A 566 17.39 -10.01 12.38
C VAL A 566 18.30 -10.37 11.20
N PRO A 567 19.45 -11.02 11.43
CA PRO A 567 20.37 -11.39 10.36
C PRO A 567 19.73 -12.35 9.35
N PHE A 568 19.91 -12.08 8.05
CA PHE A 568 19.37 -12.94 6.98
C PHE A 568 19.85 -14.40 7.09
N THR A 569 21.06 -14.61 7.54
CA THR A 569 21.64 -15.96 7.77
C THR A 569 20.86 -16.76 8.83
N SER A 570 20.36 -16.09 9.85
CA SER A 570 19.56 -16.71 10.91
C SER A 570 18.14 -17.04 10.45
N ILE A 571 17.57 -16.21 9.57
CA ILE A 571 16.23 -16.41 9.01
C ILE A 571 16.21 -17.66 8.11
N ASN A 572 17.25 -17.92 7.32
CA ASN A 572 17.29 -19.01 6.35
C ASN A 572 17.82 -20.35 6.89
N VAL A 573 18.02 -20.49 8.18
CA VAL A 573 18.53 -21.74 8.78
C VAL A 573 17.66 -22.95 8.45
N THR A 574 16.34 -22.78 8.37
CA THR A 574 15.38 -23.86 8.05
C THR A 574 15.15 -24.03 6.55
N ALA A 575 15.15 -22.95 5.78
CA ALA A 575 14.80 -22.97 4.36
C ALA A 575 15.76 -23.82 3.52
N PHE A 576 17.05 -23.77 3.81
CA PHE A 576 18.07 -24.48 3.05
C PHE A 576 18.01 -26.02 3.22
N PRO A 577 17.98 -26.59 4.46
CA PRO A 577 17.85 -28.03 4.65
C PRO A 577 16.55 -28.60 4.07
N VAL A 578 15.42 -27.91 4.25
CA VAL A 578 14.12 -28.30 3.70
C VAL A 578 14.17 -28.37 2.17
N SER A 579 14.79 -27.39 1.54
CA SER A 579 14.89 -27.32 0.07
C SER A 579 15.81 -28.41 -0.50
N ILE A 580 16.92 -28.69 0.15
CA ILE A 580 17.81 -29.81 -0.21
C ILE A 580 17.05 -31.12 -0.11
N ASN A 581 16.40 -31.38 1.02
CA ASN A 581 15.68 -32.61 1.25
C ASN A 581 14.56 -32.84 0.23
N THR A 582 13.75 -31.83 -0.04
CA THR A 582 12.71 -31.88 -1.06
C THR A 582 13.28 -32.20 -2.44
N SER A 583 14.39 -31.56 -2.80
CA SER A 583 15.03 -31.78 -4.10
C SER A 583 15.66 -33.16 -4.22
N LEU A 584 16.30 -33.66 -3.17
CA LEU A 584 16.89 -35.01 -3.15
C LEU A 584 15.82 -36.10 -3.33
N ILE A 585 14.70 -35.98 -2.63
CA ILE A 585 13.59 -36.94 -2.75
C ILE A 585 13.01 -36.86 -4.19
N LEU A 586 12.79 -35.67 -4.74
CA LEU A 586 12.33 -35.49 -6.10
C LEU A 586 13.27 -36.15 -7.12
N VAL A 587 14.60 -35.95 -6.97
CA VAL A 587 15.63 -36.56 -7.82
C VAL A 587 15.59 -38.06 -7.75
N ALA A 588 15.52 -38.63 -6.53
CA ALA A 588 15.45 -40.07 -6.37
C ALA A 588 14.27 -40.68 -7.12
N PHE A 589 13.08 -40.08 -7.00
CA PHE A 589 11.89 -40.54 -7.73
C PHE A 589 11.94 -40.28 -9.22
N MET A 590 12.50 -39.16 -9.66
CA MET A 590 12.73 -38.91 -11.10
C MET A 590 13.69 -39.92 -11.70
N CYS A 591 14.76 -40.32 -10.99
CA CYS A 591 15.67 -41.34 -11.42
C CYS A 591 14.98 -42.73 -11.51
N ILE A 592 14.10 -43.08 -10.57
CA ILE A 592 13.29 -44.32 -10.64
C ILE A 592 12.35 -44.28 -11.85
N LEU A 593 11.68 -43.18 -12.10
CA LEU A 593 10.83 -43.02 -13.27
C LEU A 593 11.64 -43.12 -14.58
N TRP A 594 12.81 -42.47 -14.65
CA TRP A 594 13.71 -42.56 -15.80
C TRP A 594 14.13 -44.03 -16.06
N PHE A 595 14.52 -44.75 -15.00
CA PHE A 595 14.88 -46.17 -15.10
C PHE A 595 13.71 -47.00 -15.65
N MET A 596 12.48 -46.76 -15.15
CA MET A 596 11.28 -47.46 -15.66
C MET A 596 11.01 -47.20 -17.14
N TYR A 597 11.01 -45.94 -17.57
CA TYR A 597 10.77 -45.59 -18.95
C TYR A 597 11.91 -46.06 -19.89
N SER A 598 13.15 -46.07 -19.43
CA SER A 598 14.30 -46.49 -20.21
C SER A 598 14.37 -48.00 -20.47
N HIS A 599 13.76 -48.82 -19.57
CA HIS A 599 13.79 -50.29 -19.65
C HIS A 599 12.49 -50.90 -20.27
N GLU A 600 11.48 -50.07 -20.56
CA GLU A 600 10.25 -50.53 -21.18
C GLU A 600 10.45 -50.88 -22.64
N LYS A 601 9.74 -51.94 -23.14
CA LYS A 601 9.72 -52.31 -24.57
C LYS A 601 8.94 -51.27 -25.37
N ILE A 602 9.54 -50.68 -26.41
CA ILE A 602 8.94 -49.74 -27.31
C ILE A 602 8.05 -50.55 -28.31
N GLU A 603 6.73 -50.33 -28.22
CA GLU A 603 5.78 -50.84 -29.23
C GLU A 603 5.59 -49.76 -30.31
N TYR A 604 5.82 -50.11 -31.58
CA TYR A 604 5.70 -49.17 -32.68
C TYR A 604 4.25 -48.90 -33.09
N VAL A 605 4.01 -47.72 -33.65
CA VAL A 605 2.70 -47.33 -34.22
C VAL A 605 2.49 -48.05 -35.53
N SER A 606 1.27 -48.59 -35.82
CA SER A 606 0.93 -49.25 -37.08
C SER A 606 0.99 -48.28 -38.26
N ASP A 607 1.30 -48.78 -39.42
CA ASP A 607 1.42 -47.96 -40.64
C ASP A 607 0.08 -47.30 -41.02
N ASP A 608 -1.05 -47.96 -40.72
CA ASP A 608 -2.39 -47.37 -40.91
C ASP A 608 -2.61 -46.09 -40.08
N ASP A 609 -2.16 -46.05 -38.83
CA ASP A 609 -2.27 -44.86 -38.00
C ASP A 609 -1.35 -43.69 -38.47
N LYS A 610 -0.19 -44.02 -39.12
CA LYS A 610 0.69 -43.03 -39.71
C LYS A 610 0.08 -42.40 -40.98
N GLU A 611 -0.51 -43.21 -41.87
CA GLU A 611 -1.18 -42.72 -43.05
C GLU A 611 -2.39 -41.82 -42.71
N GLU A 612 -3.14 -42.15 -41.68
CA GLU A 612 -4.30 -41.32 -41.22
C GLU A 612 -3.84 -39.96 -40.72
N GLU A 613 -2.73 -39.89 -39.95
CA GLU A 613 -2.14 -38.64 -39.48
C GLU A 613 -1.60 -37.78 -40.64
N GLU A 614 -0.92 -38.40 -41.64
CA GLU A 614 -0.35 -37.70 -42.78
C GLU A 614 -1.43 -37.13 -43.70
N GLN A 615 -2.49 -37.91 -43.97
CA GLN A 615 -3.62 -37.44 -44.74
C GLN A 615 -4.35 -36.29 -44.04
N PHE A 616 -4.50 -36.34 -42.70
CA PHE A 616 -5.10 -35.25 -41.95
C PHE A 616 -4.26 -33.95 -41.99
N ASP A 617 -2.95 -34.07 -41.90
CA ASP A 617 -2.04 -32.90 -41.95
C ASP A 617 -2.02 -32.29 -43.36
N ILE A 618 -2.07 -33.12 -44.44
CA ILE A 618 -2.21 -32.66 -45.81
C ILE A 618 -3.53 -31.94 -46.02
N GLN A 619 -4.65 -32.46 -45.49
CA GLN A 619 -5.98 -31.81 -45.58
C GLN A 619 -6.02 -30.49 -44.82
N MET A 620 -5.35 -30.40 -43.67
CA MET A 620 -5.27 -29.17 -42.91
C MET A 620 -4.33 -28.12 -43.51
N ALA A 621 -3.29 -28.55 -44.21
CA ALA A 621 -2.34 -27.67 -44.91
C ALA A 621 -2.91 -27.16 -46.24
N ASN A 622 -3.61 -28.00 -47.00
CA ASN A 622 -4.09 -27.69 -48.36
C ASN A 622 -5.43 -26.97 -48.43
N GLY A 623 -6.18 -26.86 -47.33
CA GLY A 623 -7.53 -26.43 -47.60
C GLY A 623 -8.30 -25.72 -46.55
N ARG A 624 -8.58 -24.52 -46.82
CA ARG A 624 -9.72 -23.78 -46.26
C ARG A 624 -11.04 -24.17 -46.95
N THR A 625 -11.33 -25.45 -47.06
CA THR A 625 -12.64 -25.87 -47.55
C THR A 625 -13.70 -25.66 -46.49
N ALA A 626 -14.97 -25.47 -46.90
CA ALA A 626 -16.10 -25.27 -45.93
C ALA A 626 -16.23 -26.45 -44.96
N LYS A 627 -15.79 -27.65 -45.32
CA LYS A 627 -15.80 -28.87 -44.51
C LYS A 627 -14.77 -28.80 -43.36
N THR A 628 -13.56 -28.27 -43.59
CA THR A 628 -12.51 -28.12 -42.55
C THR A 628 -12.75 -26.92 -41.62
N ARG A 629 -13.60 -25.98 -42.00
CA ARG A 629 -14.03 -24.85 -41.17
C ARG A 629 -15.10 -25.23 -40.15
N SER A 630 -15.86 -26.32 -40.33
CA SER A 630 -16.92 -26.74 -39.44
C SER A 630 -16.37 -27.07 -38.05
N ILE A 631 -17.00 -26.54 -37.01
CA ILE A 631 -16.72 -26.84 -35.61
C ILE A 631 -16.90 -28.34 -35.33
N ILE A 632 -17.90 -28.94 -35.93
CA ILE A 632 -18.20 -30.39 -35.80
C ILE A 632 -17.06 -31.23 -36.37
N TYR A 633 -16.54 -30.89 -37.56
CA TYR A 633 -15.42 -31.60 -38.15
C TYR A 633 -14.17 -31.54 -37.28
N ARG A 634 -13.87 -30.37 -36.72
CA ARG A 634 -12.72 -30.19 -35.82
C ARG A 634 -12.91 -30.95 -34.51
N TRP A 635 -14.11 -31.00 -33.98
CA TRP A 635 -14.40 -31.73 -32.76
C TRP A 635 -14.29 -33.25 -32.97
N THR A 636 -14.83 -33.77 -34.05
CA THR A 636 -14.75 -35.20 -34.40
C THR A 636 -13.35 -35.68 -34.75
N HIS A 637 -12.49 -34.79 -35.27
CA HIS A 637 -11.08 -35.11 -35.62
C HIS A 637 -10.05 -34.52 -34.60
N SER A 638 -10.51 -34.11 -33.40
CA SER A 638 -9.64 -33.59 -32.35
C SER A 638 -8.60 -34.61 -31.87
N GLY A 639 -8.94 -35.89 -31.88
CA GLY A 639 -8.03 -36.96 -31.51
C GLY A 639 -6.84 -37.10 -32.43
N ILE A 640 -7.08 -36.98 -33.74
CA ILE A 640 -5.99 -37.03 -34.76
C ILE A 640 -5.09 -35.83 -34.64
N LYS A 641 -5.68 -34.62 -34.49
CA LYS A 641 -4.92 -33.38 -34.24
C LYS A 641 -4.10 -33.42 -32.95
N TRP A 642 -4.59 -34.09 -31.91
CA TRP A 642 -3.84 -34.30 -30.68
C TRP A 642 -2.65 -35.25 -30.88
N ARG A 643 -2.83 -36.33 -31.66
CA ARG A 643 -1.79 -37.32 -31.93
C ARG A 643 -0.63 -36.74 -32.74
N SER A 644 -0.88 -35.80 -33.68
CA SER A 644 0.15 -35.16 -34.50
C SER A 644 1.03 -34.16 -33.73
N LYS A 645 0.64 -33.73 -32.53
CA LYS A 645 1.45 -32.82 -31.70
C LYS A 645 2.66 -33.50 -31.08
N THR A 646 3.79 -32.78 -31.02
CA THR A 646 4.98 -33.22 -30.29
C THR A 646 4.74 -33.32 -28.77
N ALA A 647 5.57 -34.10 -28.08
CA ALA A 647 5.51 -34.23 -26.63
C ALA A 647 5.53 -32.85 -25.91
N GLY A 648 6.40 -31.96 -26.35
CA GLY A 648 6.47 -30.60 -25.82
C GLY A 648 5.19 -29.80 -26.07
N GLN A 649 4.59 -29.89 -27.27
CA GLN A 649 3.35 -29.19 -27.58
C GLN A 649 2.15 -29.71 -26.76
N LYS A 650 2.07 -31.02 -26.53
CA LYS A 650 1.03 -31.64 -25.68
C LYS A 650 1.15 -31.19 -24.24
N THR A 651 2.38 -31.24 -23.70
CA THR A 651 2.65 -30.79 -22.33
C THR A 651 2.38 -29.29 -22.13
N THR A 652 2.82 -28.45 -23.06
CA THR A 652 2.53 -27.01 -23.04
C THR A 652 1.04 -26.72 -23.07
N TYR A 653 0.27 -27.45 -23.85
CA TYR A 653 -1.19 -27.29 -23.93
C TYR A 653 -1.87 -27.62 -22.59
N ILE A 654 -1.48 -28.73 -21.95
CA ILE A 654 -2.00 -29.08 -20.61
C ILE A 654 -1.56 -28.08 -19.56
N LEU A 655 -0.29 -27.65 -19.63
CA LEU A 655 0.24 -26.63 -18.74
C LEU A 655 -0.59 -25.33 -18.81
N HIS A 656 -0.90 -24.85 -20.00
CA HIS A 656 -1.75 -23.67 -20.18
C HIS A 656 -3.14 -23.85 -19.59
N ILE A 657 -3.79 -25.01 -19.77
CA ILE A 657 -5.10 -25.29 -19.15
C ILE A 657 -4.97 -25.22 -17.62
N THR A 658 -3.94 -25.84 -17.06
CA THR A 658 -3.71 -25.85 -15.61
C THR A 658 -3.45 -24.43 -15.07
N LEU A 659 -2.57 -23.67 -15.74
CA LEU A 659 -2.28 -22.28 -15.37
C LEU A 659 -3.50 -21.38 -15.51
N THR A 660 -4.34 -21.61 -16.52
CA THR A 660 -5.62 -20.91 -16.66
C THR A 660 -6.54 -21.15 -15.48
N ILE A 661 -6.70 -22.41 -15.04
CA ILE A 661 -7.51 -22.76 -13.87
C ILE A 661 -6.92 -22.09 -12.61
N ILE A 662 -5.60 -22.20 -12.43
CA ILE A 662 -4.91 -21.57 -11.30
C ILE A 662 -5.11 -20.04 -11.31
N SER A 663 -5.00 -19.39 -12.46
CA SER A 663 -5.21 -17.96 -12.60
C SER A 663 -6.64 -17.54 -12.20
N PHE A 664 -7.66 -18.30 -12.58
CA PHE A 664 -9.05 -18.06 -12.15
C PHE A 664 -9.21 -18.23 -10.64
N VAL A 665 -8.57 -19.24 -10.05
CA VAL A 665 -8.57 -19.45 -8.59
C VAL A 665 -7.88 -18.28 -7.90
N ILE A 666 -6.71 -17.84 -8.36
CA ILE A 666 -5.98 -16.69 -7.79
C ILE A 666 -6.85 -15.43 -7.88
N ILE A 667 -7.48 -15.15 -9.01
CA ILE A 667 -8.37 -14.00 -9.16
C ILE A 667 -9.54 -14.08 -8.18
N GLY A 668 -10.15 -15.25 -8.03
CA GLY A 668 -11.20 -15.49 -7.03
C GLY A 668 -10.71 -15.21 -5.61
N LEU A 669 -9.53 -15.72 -5.24
CA LEU A 669 -8.91 -15.47 -3.94
C LEU A 669 -8.58 -13.99 -3.72
N VAL A 670 -8.16 -13.26 -4.76
CA VAL A 670 -7.90 -11.80 -4.68
C VAL A 670 -9.19 -11.02 -4.48
N VAL A 671 -10.26 -11.38 -5.19
CA VAL A 671 -11.57 -10.71 -5.06
C VAL A 671 -12.18 -10.93 -3.68
N PHE A 672 -12.06 -12.14 -3.14
CA PHE A 672 -12.63 -12.52 -1.84
C PHE A 672 -11.59 -12.53 -0.70
N LYS A 673 -10.43 -11.90 -0.89
CA LYS A 673 -9.31 -11.93 0.07
C LYS A 673 -9.71 -11.53 1.49
N ASP A 674 -10.57 -10.52 1.61
CA ASP A 674 -10.99 -9.95 2.90
C ASP A 674 -12.01 -10.84 3.64
N SER A 675 -12.61 -11.80 2.94
CA SER A 675 -13.58 -12.76 3.51
C SER A 675 -12.97 -14.14 3.79
N ILE A 676 -11.83 -14.47 3.14
CA ILE A 676 -11.23 -15.81 3.19
C ILE A 676 -9.99 -15.83 4.07
N PHE A 677 -9.25 -14.73 4.11
CA PHE A 677 -7.95 -14.67 4.78
C PHE A 677 -7.95 -13.67 5.92
N ASP A 678 -7.37 -14.05 7.03
CA ASP A 678 -7.10 -13.18 8.17
C ASP A 678 -6.14 -12.05 7.79
N ASP A 679 -6.13 -10.95 8.58
CA ASP A 679 -5.30 -9.77 8.34
C ASP A 679 -3.80 -10.10 8.25
N ASP A 680 -3.33 -11.08 8.99
CA ASP A 680 -1.93 -11.50 9.09
C ASP A 680 -1.53 -12.55 8.07
N SER A 681 -2.44 -12.96 7.16
CA SER A 681 -2.10 -13.98 6.18
C SER A 681 -1.12 -13.45 5.13
N LEU A 682 -0.11 -14.28 4.78
CA LEU A 682 0.88 -13.99 3.75
C LEU A 682 0.24 -13.59 2.41
N PHE A 683 -0.85 -14.26 2.01
CA PHE A 683 -1.54 -13.96 0.76
C PHE A 683 -2.14 -12.55 0.78
N ARG A 684 -2.83 -12.19 1.89
CA ARG A 684 -3.40 -10.86 2.07
C ARG A 684 -2.32 -9.80 2.17
N PHE A 685 -1.21 -10.08 2.86
CA PHE A 685 -0.06 -9.18 2.93
C PHE A 685 0.51 -8.88 1.53
N ILE A 686 0.77 -9.91 0.69
CA ILE A 686 1.28 -9.73 -0.67
C ILE A 686 0.27 -8.97 -1.55
N MET A 687 -1.02 -9.33 -1.51
CA MET A 687 -2.04 -8.76 -2.38
C MET A 687 -2.54 -7.37 -1.95
N SER A 688 -2.39 -6.99 -0.68
CA SER A 688 -2.73 -5.66 -0.19
C SER A 688 -1.67 -4.61 -0.46
N THR A 689 -0.50 -5.00 -1.00
CA THR A 689 0.65 -4.12 -1.24
C THR A 689 1.10 -3.33 0.01
N ARG A 690 0.93 -3.93 1.21
CA ARG A 690 1.40 -3.34 2.48
C ARG A 690 2.92 -3.38 2.64
N TRP A 691 3.59 -4.20 1.84
CA TRP A 691 5.05 -4.26 1.77
C TRP A 691 5.62 -3.01 1.06
N GLN A 692 6.84 -2.65 1.38
CA GLN A 692 7.51 -1.51 0.78
C GLN A 692 7.76 -1.75 -0.71
N LYS A 693 7.43 -0.74 -1.55
CA LYS A 693 7.70 -0.81 -2.98
C LYS A 693 9.21 -0.73 -3.24
N GLY A 694 9.71 -1.69 -4.00
CA GLY A 694 11.14 -1.81 -4.30
C GLY A 694 11.47 -3.20 -4.81
N ILE A 695 12.75 -3.52 -4.99
CA ILE A 695 13.18 -4.87 -5.37
C ILE A 695 13.34 -5.72 -4.11
N ASN A 696 12.26 -6.37 -3.68
CA ASN A 696 12.24 -7.30 -2.56
C ASN A 696 11.50 -8.60 -2.92
N VAL A 697 11.54 -9.58 -2.04
CA VAL A 697 10.93 -10.90 -2.27
C VAL A 697 9.42 -10.79 -2.47
N PHE A 698 8.74 -9.90 -1.76
CA PHE A 698 7.29 -9.73 -1.85
C PHE A 698 6.88 -9.07 -3.16
N SER A 699 7.59 -8.02 -3.60
CA SER A 699 7.35 -7.35 -4.88
C SER A 699 7.59 -8.27 -6.08
N VAL A 700 8.64 -9.07 -6.02
CA VAL A 700 8.95 -10.06 -7.07
C VAL A 700 7.88 -11.15 -7.12
N THR A 701 7.42 -11.66 -5.96
CA THR A 701 6.31 -12.63 -5.90
C THR A 701 5.03 -12.06 -6.48
N TYR A 702 4.66 -10.84 -6.09
CA TYR A 702 3.50 -10.13 -6.64
C TYR A 702 3.59 -9.98 -8.16
N CYS A 703 4.75 -9.55 -8.68
CA CYS A 703 5.00 -9.43 -10.12
C CYS A 703 4.84 -10.77 -10.84
N ILE A 704 5.42 -11.85 -10.31
CA ILE A 704 5.30 -13.19 -10.91
C ILE A 704 3.84 -13.64 -10.99
N LEU A 705 3.08 -13.51 -9.90
CA LEU A 705 1.66 -13.86 -9.86
C LEU A 705 0.85 -13.05 -10.87
N MET A 706 1.06 -11.72 -10.91
CA MET A 706 0.37 -10.83 -11.85
C MET A 706 0.73 -11.12 -13.30
N ILE A 707 2.00 -11.41 -13.59
CA ILE A 707 2.47 -11.78 -14.93
C ILE A 707 1.79 -13.08 -15.40
N ILE A 708 1.76 -14.11 -14.57
CA ILE A 708 1.11 -15.39 -14.90
C ILE A 708 -0.38 -15.15 -15.19
N CYS A 709 -1.09 -14.48 -14.30
CA CYS A 709 -2.52 -14.19 -14.48
C CYS A 709 -2.79 -13.38 -15.77
N ALA A 710 -2.02 -12.34 -16.02
CA ALA A 710 -2.21 -11.47 -17.18
C ALA A 710 -1.90 -12.18 -18.51
N ILE A 711 -0.86 -13.02 -18.56
CA ILE A 711 -0.53 -13.83 -19.73
C ILE A 711 -1.66 -14.81 -20.02
N GLU A 712 -2.16 -15.52 -19.03
CA GLU A 712 -3.25 -16.50 -19.22
C GLU A 712 -4.57 -15.84 -19.60
N ILE A 713 -4.94 -14.72 -19.00
CA ILE A 713 -6.13 -13.93 -19.39
C ILE A 713 -5.99 -13.46 -20.84
N SER A 714 -4.81 -12.92 -21.21
CA SER A 714 -4.52 -12.48 -22.57
C SER A 714 -4.60 -13.66 -23.55
N TYR A 715 -4.07 -14.82 -23.18
CA TYR A 715 -4.15 -16.04 -23.99
C TYR A 715 -5.59 -16.46 -24.24
N ILE A 716 -6.44 -16.44 -23.23
CA ILE A 716 -7.88 -16.76 -23.34
C ILE A 716 -8.57 -15.75 -24.27
N ALA A 717 -8.38 -14.45 -24.03
CA ALA A 717 -8.99 -13.39 -24.83
C ALA A 717 -8.62 -13.53 -26.31
N ARG A 718 -7.35 -13.78 -26.61
CA ARG A 718 -6.85 -14.00 -27.97
C ARG A 718 -7.44 -15.27 -28.59
N LYS A 719 -7.63 -16.33 -27.81
CA LYS A 719 -8.31 -17.55 -28.29
C LYS A 719 -9.77 -17.29 -28.64
N ILE A 720 -10.46 -16.50 -27.84
CA ILE A 720 -11.85 -16.09 -28.10
C ILE A 720 -11.92 -15.25 -29.38
N ILE A 721 -11.03 -14.24 -29.53
CA ILE A 721 -10.96 -13.40 -30.73
C ILE A 721 -10.71 -14.23 -31.97
N MET A 722 -9.78 -15.17 -31.92
CA MET A 722 -9.48 -16.06 -33.05
C MET A 722 -10.59 -17.07 -33.32
N TRP A 723 -11.34 -17.48 -32.29
CA TRP A 723 -12.54 -18.30 -32.48
C TRP A 723 -13.65 -17.52 -33.21
N ILE A 724 -13.88 -16.26 -32.84
CA ILE A 724 -14.81 -15.35 -33.53
C ILE A 724 -14.37 -15.13 -34.98
N ALA A 725 -13.06 -14.90 -35.21
CA ALA A 725 -12.47 -14.69 -36.53
C ALA A 725 -12.80 -15.81 -37.52
N HIS A 726 -12.84 -17.06 -37.04
CA HIS A 726 -13.12 -18.23 -37.88
C HIS A 726 -14.59 -18.30 -38.36
N ASN A 727 -15.49 -17.60 -37.68
CA ASN A 727 -16.91 -17.56 -38.00
C ASN A 727 -17.28 -16.34 -38.86
N LEU A 728 -16.34 -15.43 -39.12
CA LEU A 728 -16.55 -14.21 -39.89
C LEU A 728 -16.01 -14.33 -41.31
N ASN A 729 -16.47 -13.44 -42.21
CA ASN A 729 -15.96 -13.29 -43.55
C ASN A 729 -14.50 -12.81 -43.57
N ALA A 730 -13.81 -12.86 -44.75
CA ALA A 730 -12.41 -12.48 -44.89
C ALA A 730 -12.08 -11.07 -44.32
N LYS A 731 -13.00 -10.12 -44.45
CA LYS A 731 -12.86 -8.77 -43.86
C LYS A 731 -12.89 -8.82 -42.32
N GLY A 732 -13.86 -9.57 -41.74
CA GLY A 732 -13.98 -9.77 -40.30
C GLY A 732 -12.78 -10.53 -39.69
N GLU A 733 -12.26 -11.55 -40.41
CA GLU A 733 -11.05 -12.27 -40.00
C GLU A 733 -9.85 -11.31 -39.88
N THR A 734 -9.67 -10.38 -40.85
CA THR A 734 -8.59 -9.38 -40.81
C THR A 734 -8.73 -8.44 -39.58
N VAL A 735 -9.93 -7.97 -39.26
CA VAL A 735 -10.20 -7.14 -38.10
C VAL A 735 -9.87 -7.89 -36.79
N CYS A 736 -10.28 -9.16 -36.68
CA CYS A 736 -9.97 -9.98 -35.51
C CYS A 736 -8.47 -10.23 -35.35
N ARG A 737 -7.73 -10.40 -36.44
CA ARG A 737 -6.26 -10.52 -36.38
C ARG A 737 -5.58 -9.23 -35.91
N LEU A 738 -6.10 -8.05 -36.29
CA LEU A 738 -5.62 -6.77 -35.77
C LEU A 738 -5.94 -6.63 -34.27
N LEU A 739 -7.13 -7.03 -33.84
CA LEU A 739 -7.49 -7.06 -32.42
C LEU A 739 -6.62 -8.03 -31.60
N ASP A 740 -6.29 -9.21 -32.13
CA ASP A 740 -5.35 -10.16 -31.47
C ASP A 740 -3.99 -9.51 -31.22
N ASN A 741 -3.44 -8.82 -32.23
CA ASN A 741 -2.19 -8.09 -32.08
C ASN A 741 -2.32 -6.94 -31.08
N PHE A 742 -3.41 -6.17 -31.11
CA PHE A 742 -3.67 -5.09 -30.17
C PHE A 742 -3.71 -5.61 -28.72
N VAL A 743 -4.44 -6.69 -28.43
CA VAL A 743 -4.49 -7.32 -27.10
C VAL A 743 -3.11 -7.75 -26.64
N LYS A 744 -2.30 -8.35 -27.55
CA LYS A 744 -0.92 -8.74 -27.25
C LYS A 744 -0.07 -7.55 -26.83
N PHE A 745 -0.07 -6.46 -27.59
CA PHE A 745 0.72 -5.26 -27.28
C PHE A 745 0.22 -4.56 -26.01
N ALA A 746 -1.10 -4.41 -25.87
CA ALA A 746 -1.69 -3.80 -24.68
C ALA A 746 -1.34 -4.58 -23.40
N THR A 747 -1.41 -5.92 -23.43
CA THR A 747 -1.00 -6.77 -22.31
C THR A 747 0.48 -6.60 -22.00
N THR A 748 1.36 -6.57 -23.02
CA THR A 748 2.80 -6.41 -22.81
C THR A 748 3.13 -5.05 -22.16
N ILE A 749 2.55 -3.97 -22.66
CA ILE A 749 2.74 -2.62 -22.11
C ILE A 749 2.20 -2.53 -20.68
N GLY A 750 1.00 -3.08 -20.45
CA GLY A 750 0.38 -3.14 -19.14
C GLY A 750 1.23 -3.90 -18.11
N LEU A 751 1.79 -5.05 -18.51
CA LEU A 751 2.68 -5.85 -17.65
C LEU A 751 3.97 -5.09 -17.29
N ILE A 752 4.59 -4.42 -18.26
CA ILE A 752 5.79 -3.59 -17.99
C ILE A 752 5.45 -2.48 -17.00
N TYR A 753 4.33 -1.79 -17.19
CA TYR A 753 3.88 -0.73 -16.28
C TYR A 753 3.67 -1.25 -14.85
N PHE A 754 2.91 -2.35 -14.70
CA PHE A 754 2.65 -2.94 -13.38
C PHE A 754 3.91 -3.48 -12.71
N ALA A 755 4.80 -4.12 -13.48
CA ALA A 755 6.07 -4.60 -12.95
C ALA A 755 6.95 -3.43 -12.46
N CYS A 756 7.09 -2.37 -13.25
CA CYS A 756 7.83 -1.17 -12.85
C CYS A 756 7.21 -0.51 -11.60
N SER A 757 5.88 -0.44 -11.52
CA SER A 757 5.17 0.12 -10.36
C SER A 757 5.42 -0.69 -9.09
N ALA A 758 5.34 -2.02 -9.16
CA ALA A 758 5.58 -2.90 -8.02
C ALA A 758 7.04 -2.88 -7.57
N LEU A 759 7.98 -2.73 -8.52
CA LEU A 759 9.41 -2.64 -8.26
C LEU A 759 9.87 -1.24 -7.80
N GLY A 760 8.93 -0.31 -7.51
CA GLY A 760 9.24 0.98 -6.94
C GLY A 760 9.61 2.08 -7.92
N ALA A 761 9.44 1.87 -9.23
CA ALA A 761 9.65 2.93 -10.22
C ALA A 761 8.59 4.04 -10.07
N ASN A 762 9.02 5.28 -10.27
CA ASN A 762 8.09 6.42 -10.23
C ASN A 762 7.08 6.33 -11.37
N THR A 763 5.87 5.89 -11.04
CA THR A 763 4.78 5.70 -12.00
C THR A 763 4.26 7.01 -12.57
N THR A 764 4.41 8.13 -11.87
CA THR A 764 4.02 9.46 -12.37
C THR A 764 4.84 9.81 -13.61
N THR A 765 6.15 9.59 -13.58
CA THR A 765 7.03 9.81 -14.73
C THR A 765 6.66 8.90 -15.91
N LEU A 766 6.32 7.63 -15.65
CA LEU A 766 5.88 6.70 -16.70
C LEU A 766 4.55 7.13 -17.33
N VAL A 767 3.59 7.56 -16.51
CA VAL A 767 2.28 8.06 -17.00
C VAL A 767 2.47 9.36 -17.81
N THR A 768 3.32 10.27 -17.34
CA THR A 768 3.62 11.51 -18.07
C THR A 768 4.24 11.22 -19.44
N SER A 769 5.20 10.28 -19.51
CA SER A 769 5.80 9.85 -20.76
C SER A 769 4.78 9.16 -21.69
N ALA A 770 3.90 8.33 -21.15
CA ALA A 770 2.83 7.68 -21.89
C ALA A 770 1.78 8.70 -22.37
N SER A 771 1.54 9.80 -21.65
CA SER A 771 0.63 10.86 -22.03
C SER A 771 1.11 11.60 -23.28
N ILE A 772 2.41 11.83 -23.43
CA ILE A 772 2.99 12.42 -24.65
C ILE A 772 2.77 11.48 -25.84
N LEU A 773 3.00 10.19 -25.68
CA LEU A 773 2.74 9.20 -26.73
C LEU A 773 1.25 9.15 -27.10
N THR A 774 0.37 9.20 -26.11
CA THR A 774 -1.09 9.25 -26.29
C THR A 774 -1.50 10.52 -27.07
N LEU A 775 -0.88 11.66 -26.80
CA LEU A 775 -1.11 12.91 -27.54
C LEU A 775 -0.69 12.75 -29.01
N ILE A 776 0.48 12.19 -29.27
CA ILE A 776 0.98 11.96 -30.64
C ILE A 776 0.04 11.03 -31.43
N VAL A 777 -0.35 9.92 -30.84
CA VAL A 777 -1.29 8.94 -31.45
C VAL A 777 -2.68 9.58 -31.62
N GLY A 778 -3.14 10.36 -30.65
CA GLY A 778 -4.40 11.07 -30.68
C GLY A 778 -4.46 12.08 -31.83
N LEU A 779 -3.43 12.92 -31.95
CA LEU A 779 -3.32 13.88 -33.05
C LEU A 779 -3.21 13.16 -34.41
N GLY A 780 -2.42 12.08 -34.50
CA GLY A 780 -2.31 11.27 -35.71
C GLY A 780 -3.62 10.54 -36.10
N SER A 781 -4.50 10.28 -35.17
CA SER A 781 -5.78 9.60 -35.39
C SER A 781 -6.96 10.55 -35.51
N GLN A 782 -6.77 11.85 -35.38
CA GLN A 782 -7.85 12.86 -35.36
C GLN A 782 -8.74 12.78 -36.59
N SER A 783 -8.15 12.67 -37.80
CA SER A 783 -8.94 12.59 -39.04
C SER A 783 -9.80 11.32 -39.10
N LEU A 784 -9.27 10.19 -38.61
CA LEU A 784 -9.99 8.92 -38.56
C LEU A 784 -11.21 9.00 -37.62
N VAL A 785 -11.01 9.57 -36.43
CA VAL A 785 -12.09 9.75 -35.46
C VAL A 785 -13.15 10.72 -36.00
N SER A 786 -12.71 11.81 -36.62
CA SER A 786 -13.60 12.77 -37.28
C SER A 786 -14.45 12.13 -38.38
N ASP A 787 -13.85 11.28 -39.24
CA ASP A 787 -14.58 10.57 -40.30
C ASP A 787 -15.62 9.61 -39.72
N ILE A 788 -15.29 8.92 -38.64
CA ILE A 788 -16.23 7.98 -37.97
C ILE A 788 -17.41 8.71 -37.34
N LEU A 789 -17.11 9.79 -36.61
CA LEU A 789 -18.16 10.62 -36.00
C LEU A 789 -19.08 11.27 -37.03
N ALA A 790 -18.49 11.84 -38.11
CA ALA A 790 -19.25 12.41 -39.22
C ALA A 790 -20.15 11.35 -39.90
N GLY A 791 -19.62 10.12 -40.08
CA GLY A 791 -20.43 9.02 -40.63
C GLY A 791 -21.62 8.62 -39.76
N LEU A 792 -21.42 8.64 -38.43
CA LEU A 792 -22.47 8.37 -37.46
C LEU A 792 -23.56 9.48 -37.51
N PHE A 793 -23.14 10.73 -37.56
CA PHE A 793 -24.06 11.87 -37.64
C PHE A 793 -24.85 11.90 -38.95
N ILE A 794 -24.21 11.63 -40.12
CA ILE A 794 -24.89 11.49 -41.40
C ILE A 794 -26.05 10.49 -41.35
N VAL A 795 -25.79 9.31 -40.72
CA VAL A 795 -26.81 8.27 -40.57
C VAL A 795 -27.88 8.67 -39.56
N TYR A 796 -27.49 9.29 -38.45
CA TYR A 796 -28.42 9.65 -37.36
C TYR A 796 -29.33 10.80 -37.74
N GLU A 797 -28.80 11.88 -38.39
CA GLU A 797 -29.55 13.04 -38.80
C GLU A 797 -30.38 12.77 -40.06
N GLY A 798 -29.95 11.80 -40.88
CA GLY A 798 -30.68 11.34 -42.05
C GLY A 798 -30.82 12.42 -43.13
N GLU A 799 -29.82 13.31 -43.24
CA GLU A 799 -29.80 14.39 -44.24
C GLU A 799 -29.85 13.85 -45.68
N PHE A 800 -29.25 12.69 -45.90
CA PHE A 800 -29.35 11.88 -47.11
C PHE A 800 -29.20 10.40 -46.82
N GLN A 801 -29.73 9.56 -47.68
CA GLN A 801 -29.74 8.10 -47.54
C GLN A 801 -29.15 7.42 -48.78
N VAL A 802 -28.90 6.13 -48.68
CA VAL A 802 -28.45 5.30 -49.81
C VAL A 802 -29.62 5.27 -50.87
N GLY A 803 -29.30 5.67 -52.06
CA GLY A 803 -30.28 5.83 -53.16
C GLY A 803 -30.55 7.29 -53.50
N ASP A 804 -30.28 8.24 -52.61
CA ASP A 804 -30.52 9.68 -52.90
C ASP A 804 -29.56 10.21 -53.98
N ILE A 805 -30.06 11.16 -54.78
CA ILE A 805 -29.22 11.92 -55.73
C ILE A 805 -28.78 13.20 -55.00
N VAL A 806 -27.48 13.28 -54.80
CA VAL A 806 -26.86 14.39 -54.05
C VAL A 806 -25.78 15.05 -54.91
N THR A 807 -25.49 16.32 -54.56
CA THR A 807 -24.29 16.99 -55.07
C THR A 807 -23.40 17.32 -53.86
N ILE A 808 -22.19 16.76 -53.83
CA ILE A 808 -21.17 16.98 -52.79
C ILE A 808 -19.94 17.55 -53.45
N ASP A 809 -19.49 18.70 -53.04
CA ASP A 809 -18.33 19.43 -53.65
C ASP A 809 -18.41 19.48 -55.18
N GLY A 810 -19.57 19.84 -55.71
CA GLY A 810 -19.80 19.93 -57.16
C GLY A 810 -19.94 18.58 -57.89
N PHE A 811 -19.75 17.44 -57.21
CA PHE A 811 -19.94 16.14 -57.80
C PHE A 811 -21.34 15.60 -57.56
N ARG A 812 -22.14 15.55 -58.65
CA ARG A 812 -23.53 15.07 -58.62
C ARG A 812 -23.59 13.58 -58.89
N GLY A 813 -24.28 12.83 -58.07
CA GLY A 813 -24.46 11.40 -58.24
C GLY A 813 -25.41 10.77 -57.23
N THR A 814 -25.65 9.46 -57.39
CA THR A 814 -26.50 8.67 -56.50
C THR A 814 -25.63 8.12 -55.38
N VAL A 815 -26.06 8.24 -54.11
CA VAL A 815 -25.38 7.61 -52.95
C VAL A 815 -25.51 6.09 -53.04
N VAL A 816 -24.38 5.38 -53.15
CA VAL A 816 -24.34 3.92 -53.25
C VAL A 816 -24.14 3.25 -51.90
N GLU A 817 -23.32 3.88 -51.07
CA GLU A 817 -22.97 3.31 -49.75
C GLU A 817 -22.58 4.45 -48.79
N ILE A 818 -23.13 4.41 -47.59
CA ILE A 818 -22.64 5.21 -46.45
C ILE A 818 -21.92 4.26 -45.52
N GLY A 819 -20.58 4.29 -45.50
CA GLY A 819 -19.74 3.48 -44.65
C GLY A 819 -19.36 4.21 -43.37
N VAL A 820 -18.72 3.49 -42.44
CA VAL A 820 -18.27 4.05 -41.15
C VAL A 820 -17.34 5.26 -41.33
N ARG A 821 -16.48 5.22 -42.35
CA ARG A 821 -15.47 6.25 -42.63
C ARG A 821 -15.74 7.05 -43.91
N THR A 822 -16.35 6.42 -44.92
CA THR A 822 -16.46 6.99 -46.27
C THR A 822 -17.85 6.82 -46.85
N THR A 823 -18.31 7.83 -47.57
CA THR A 823 -19.52 7.78 -48.40
C THR A 823 -19.14 7.63 -49.88
N LYS A 824 -19.81 6.75 -50.58
CA LYS A 824 -19.61 6.50 -52.02
C LYS A 824 -20.76 7.03 -52.82
N VAL A 825 -20.45 7.88 -53.82
CA VAL A 825 -21.43 8.49 -54.72
C VAL A 825 -21.08 8.10 -56.18
N LYS A 826 -22.08 7.59 -56.91
CA LYS A 826 -21.97 7.15 -58.29
C LYS A 826 -22.62 8.14 -59.23
N GLU A 827 -21.85 8.68 -60.17
CA GLU A 827 -22.38 9.56 -61.24
C GLU A 827 -23.13 8.82 -62.34
N GLY A 828 -23.84 9.53 -63.17
CA GLY A 828 -24.55 8.95 -64.32
C GLY A 828 -23.68 8.25 -65.35
N GLY A 829 -22.41 8.60 -65.44
CA GLY A 829 -21.39 7.92 -66.25
C GLY A 829 -20.84 6.62 -65.72
N GLY A 830 -21.25 6.25 -64.47
CA GLY A 830 -20.85 5.00 -63.83
C GLY A 830 -19.63 5.12 -62.91
N ASN A 831 -18.91 6.22 -62.86
CA ASN A 831 -17.80 6.45 -61.96
C ASN A 831 -18.26 6.59 -60.50
N VAL A 832 -17.49 6.03 -59.57
CA VAL A 832 -17.77 6.10 -58.14
C VAL A 832 -16.71 6.97 -57.47
N LYS A 833 -17.11 8.09 -56.91
CA LYS A 833 -16.25 8.93 -56.10
C LYS A 833 -16.43 8.60 -54.64
N ILE A 834 -15.31 8.46 -53.92
CA ILE A 834 -15.28 8.13 -52.49
C ILE A 834 -14.93 9.39 -51.73
N PHE A 835 -15.81 9.81 -50.85
CA PHE A 835 -15.63 10.95 -49.96
C PHE A 835 -15.33 10.49 -48.54
N SER A 836 -14.37 11.09 -47.84
CA SER A 836 -14.26 10.94 -46.38
C SER A 836 -15.49 11.60 -45.74
N ASN A 837 -16.11 10.92 -44.77
CA ASN A 837 -17.33 11.45 -44.17
C ASN A 837 -17.15 12.84 -43.56
N SER A 838 -15.98 13.11 -42.94
CA SER A 838 -15.63 14.41 -42.36
C SER A 838 -15.44 15.52 -43.40
N SER A 839 -15.21 15.18 -44.67
CA SER A 839 -15.10 16.14 -45.78
C SER A 839 -16.45 16.52 -46.35
N VAL A 840 -17.53 15.81 -46.03
CA VAL A 840 -18.87 16.05 -46.54
C VAL A 840 -19.51 17.17 -45.69
N LYS A 841 -19.26 18.44 -46.06
CA LYS A 841 -19.72 19.60 -45.30
C LYS A 841 -20.95 20.27 -45.91
N ASN A 842 -20.97 20.39 -47.23
CA ASN A 842 -22.04 21.05 -47.94
C ASN A 842 -22.68 20.01 -48.89
N ILE A 843 -23.92 19.69 -48.65
CA ILE A 843 -24.65 18.71 -49.41
C ILE A 843 -25.90 19.36 -49.96
N LEU A 844 -26.10 19.23 -51.26
CA LEU A 844 -27.39 19.48 -51.87
C LEU A 844 -28.09 18.16 -52.16
N ASN A 845 -29.11 17.83 -51.38
CA ASN A 845 -29.94 16.65 -51.60
C ASN A 845 -31.08 17.04 -52.56
N MET A 846 -31.07 16.43 -53.74
CA MET A 846 -32.03 16.69 -54.79
C MET A 846 -33.23 15.75 -54.78
N THR A 847 -33.18 14.73 -53.95
CA THR A 847 -34.20 13.65 -53.89
C THR A 847 -35.19 13.85 -52.74
N LYS A 848 -34.83 14.67 -51.74
CA LYS A 848 -35.64 14.89 -50.52
C LYS A 848 -36.99 15.50 -50.81
N ASP A 849 -37.09 16.25 -51.95
CA ASP A 849 -38.31 16.87 -52.45
C ASP A 849 -38.39 16.70 -53.98
N PHE A 850 -39.43 17.23 -54.58
CA PHE A 850 -39.62 17.19 -56.04
C PHE A 850 -38.72 18.19 -56.74
N SER A 851 -38.29 17.82 -57.96
CA SER A 851 -37.55 18.67 -58.86
C SER A 851 -38.45 19.27 -59.92
N TYR A 852 -37.99 20.37 -60.53
CA TYR A 852 -38.61 21.02 -61.64
C TYR A 852 -37.75 20.91 -62.92
N VAL A 853 -38.36 20.46 -63.98
CA VAL A 853 -37.81 20.66 -65.34
C VAL A 853 -38.14 22.07 -65.75
N VAL A 854 -37.15 22.81 -66.23
CA VAL A 854 -37.25 24.15 -66.75
C VAL A 854 -36.92 24.08 -68.26
N CYS A 855 -37.94 24.28 -69.08
CA CYS A 855 -37.81 24.22 -70.51
C CYS A 855 -38.00 25.61 -71.08
N ASP A 856 -36.91 26.19 -71.53
CA ASP A 856 -36.97 27.47 -72.28
C ASP A 856 -37.14 27.14 -73.79
N MET A 857 -38.24 27.64 -74.41
CA MET A 857 -38.60 27.42 -75.81
C MET A 857 -38.58 28.76 -76.53
N SER A 858 -37.96 28.81 -77.67
CA SER A 858 -37.83 29.98 -78.51
C SER A 858 -38.99 30.02 -79.50
N ILE A 859 -39.66 31.16 -79.64
CA ILE A 859 -40.68 31.48 -80.70
C ILE A 859 -40.24 32.69 -81.48
N GLU A 860 -40.60 32.72 -82.70
CA GLU A 860 -40.26 33.85 -83.58
C GLU A 860 -40.97 35.17 -83.16
N TYR A 861 -40.35 36.34 -83.32
CA TYR A 861 -40.92 37.64 -82.96
C TYR A 861 -42.23 37.95 -83.71
N GLY A 862 -42.44 37.37 -84.91
CA GLY A 862 -43.63 37.51 -85.66
C GLY A 862 -44.85 36.72 -85.21
N GLU A 863 -44.67 35.77 -84.24
CA GLU A 863 -45.75 34.94 -83.68
C GLU A 863 -46.64 35.76 -82.72
N ASP A 864 -47.95 35.49 -82.81
CA ASP A 864 -48.86 36.08 -81.82
C ASP A 864 -48.74 35.27 -80.50
N LEU A 865 -48.15 35.95 -79.51
CA LEU A 865 -47.95 35.35 -78.17
C LEU A 865 -49.27 34.84 -77.53
N ARG A 866 -50.33 35.50 -77.73
CA ARG A 866 -51.68 35.11 -77.26
C ARG A 866 -52.17 33.81 -77.93
N TYR A 867 -51.83 33.64 -79.18
CA TYR A 867 -52.11 32.42 -79.91
C TYR A 867 -51.26 31.28 -79.37
N VAL A 868 -50.02 31.49 -79.15
CA VAL A 868 -49.11 30.48 -78.58
C VAL A 868 -49.58 30.09 -77.21
N GLU A 869 -49.92 31.00 -76.32
CA GLU A 869 -50.50 30.76 -75.01
C GLU A 869 -51.80 29.99 -75.04
N LYS A 870 -52.69 30.28 -75.97
CA LYS A 870 -53.93 29.46 -76.14
C LYS A 870 -53.61 28.03 -76.55
N ILE A 871 -52.74 27.81 -77.52
CA ILE A 871 -52.28 26.44 -77.91
C ILE A 871 -51.63 25.69 -76.74
N LEU A 872 -50.74 26.38 -76.00
CA LEU A 872 -50.12 25.75 -74.87
C LEU A 872 -51.17 25.30 -73.78
N LYS A 873 -52.17 26.16 -73.51
CA LYS A 873 -53.29 25.88 -72.64
C LYS A 873 -54.02 24.58 -73.04
N ASP A 874 -54.32 24.46 -74.31
CA ASP A 874 -55.08 23.32 -74.82
C ASP A 874 -54.26 22.05 -74.97
N GLU A 875 -52.97 22.12 -75.23
CA GLU A 875 -52.09 20.98 -75.46
C GLU A 875 -51.40 20.47 -74.18
N PHE A 876 -51.27 21.30 -73.14
CA PHE A 876 -50.60 20.86 -71.85
C PHE A 876 -51.24 19.61 -71.22
N PRO A 877 -52.59 19.45 -71.19
CA PRO A 877 -53.22 18.20 -70.72
C PRO A 877 -52.85 17.00 -71.60
N VAL A 878 -52.70 17.22 -72.95
CA VAL A 878 -52.29 16.18 -73.88
C VAL A 878 -50.85 15.81 -73.66
N ILE A 879 -49.94 16.76 -73.50
CA ILE A 879 -48.54 16.57 -73.17
C ILE A 879 -48.39 15.81 -71.89
N LYS A 880 -49.13 16.24 -70.83
CA LYS A 880 -49.07 15.53 -69.51
C LYS A 880 -49.53 14.04 -69.65
N SER A 881 -50.57 13.77 -70.47
CA SER A 881 -51.03 12.38 -70.65
C SER A 881 -50.02 11.49 -71.38
N LYS A 882 -49.17 12.09 -72.21
CA LYS A 882 -48.09 11.39 -72.92
C LYS A 882 -46.81 11.23 -72.12
N LEU A 883 -46.62 12.03 -71.07
CA LEU A 883 -45.42 12.08 -70.26
C LEU A 883 -45.79 11.79 -68.78
N PRO A 884 -45.93 10.55 -68.36
CA PRO A 884 -46.38 10.15 -67.02
C PRO A 884 -45.41 10.57 -65.94
N ALA A 885 -44.14 10.90 -66.27
CA ALA A 885 -43.17 11.44 -65.34
C ALA A 885 -43.50 12.85 -64.83
N ILE A 886 -44.47 13.57 -65.46
CA ILE A 886 -44.96 14.83 -64.99
C ILE A 886 -45.93 14.66 -63.83
N ILE A 887 -45.53 15.03 -62.64
CA ILE A 887 -46.38 14.99 -61.42
C ILE A 887 -47.37 16.15 -61.47
N GLU A 888 -46.90 17.38 -61.68
CA GLU A 888 -47.71 18.55 -61.81
C GLU A 888 -47.23 19.43 -62.98
N GLY A 889 -48.15 20.07 -63.67
CA GLY A 889 -47.94 20.91 -64.90
C GLY A 889 -48.15 20.06 -66.16
N PRO A 890 -47.56 20.46 -67.32
CA PRO A 890 -46.61 21.56 -67.51
C PRO A 890 -47.28 22.93 -67.19
N PHE A 891 -46.52 23.92 -66.67
CA PHE A 891 -46.99 25.30 -66.36
C PHE A 891 -46.28 26.29 -67.27
N TYR A 892 -46.99 27.15 -67.89
CA TYR A 892 -46.43 28.32 -68.59
C TYR A 892 -46.12 29.41 -67.56
N ARG A 893 -44.88 29.91 -67.57
CA ARG A 893 -44.39 30.90 -66.60
C ARG A 893 -44.21 32.30 -67.23
N GLY A 894 -44.54 32.48 -68.50
CA GLY A 894 -44.38 33.66 -69.22
C GLY A 894 -43.15 33.68 -70.11
N VAL A 895 -42.92 34.92 -70.66
CA VAL A 895 -41.68 35.19 -71.40
C VAL A 895 -40.55 35.35 -70.44
N SER A 896 -39.48 34.59 -70.59
CA SER A 896 -38.29 34.66 -69.71
C SER A 896 -37.26 35.62 -70.25
N GLU A 897 -37.17 35.83 -71.56
CA GLU A 897 -36.20 36.72 -72.18
C GLU A 897 -36.67 37.12 -73.61
N LEU A 898 -36.32 38.34 -74.02
CA LEU A 898 -36.38 38.76 -75.38
C LEU A 898 -34.99 38.71 -76.00
N GLY A 899 -34.63 37.53 -76.52
CA GLY A 899 -33.28 37.28 -77.03
C GLY A 899 -33.04 37.86 -78.41
N ASP A 900 -31.80 37.79 -78.88
CA ASP A 900 -31.37 38.36 -80.14
C ASP A 900 -32.21 37.99 -81.37
N ASN A 901 -32.68 36.71 -81.39
CA ASN A 901 -33.40 36.13 -82.52
C ASN A 901 -34.79 35.58 -82.18
N ALA A 902 -35.15 35.55 -80.85
CA ALA A 902 -36.32 34.85 -80.41
C ALA A 902 -36.94 35.42 -79.14
N VAL A 903 -38.23 35.27 -79.02
CA VAL A 903 -38.91 35.42 -77.74
C VAL A 903 -38.81 34.07 -77.02
N ILE A 904 -38.14 34.02 -75.85
CA ILE A 904 -37.95 32.81 -75.07
C ILE A 904 -39.07 32.71 -74.00
N ILE A 905 -39.88 31.67 -74.12
CA ILE A 905 -40.90 31.32 -73.18
C ILE A 905 -40.52 30.22 -72.24
N LYS A 906 -40.84 30.40 -70.97
CA LYS A 906 -40.48 29.44 -69.90
C LYS A 906 -41.64 28.55 -69.54
N ILE A 907 -41.39 27.23 -69.66
CA ILE A 907 -42.31 26.16 -69.28
C ILE A 907 -41.68 25.32 -68.25
N ILE A 908 -42.38 25.06 -67.13
CA ILE A 908 -41.86 24.20 -66.04
C ILE A 908 -42.77 22.99 -65.80
N ALA A 909 -42.21 21.90 -65.41
CA ALA A 909 -42.94 20.72 -64.99
C ALA A 909 -42.32 20.12 -63.72
N LYS A 910 -43.14 19.74 -62.73
CA LYS A 910 -42.74 19.05 -61.53
C LYS A 910 -42.52 17.56 -61.78
N CYS A 911 -41.45 17.00 -61.33
CA CYS A 911 -41.11 15.60 -61.52
C CYS A 911 -40.24 15.05 -60.39
N GLN A 912 -39.97 13.76 -60.40
CA GLN A 912 -38.90 13.14 -59.58
C GLN A 912 -37.52 13.54 -60.13
N GLU A 913 -36.51 13.74 -59.22
CA GLU A 913 -35.14 14.05 -59.70
C GLU A 913 -34.52 12.97 -60.59
N SER A 914 -34.88 11.69 -60.37
CA SER A 914 -34.48 10.61 -61.22
C SER A 914 -34.88 10.76 -62.68
N ASP A 915 -36.02 11.38 -62.96
CA ASP A 915 -36.62 11.50 -64.27
C ASP A 915 -36.33 12.83 -64.93
N ARG A 916 -35.82 13.81 -64.16
CA ARG A 916 -35.65 15.22 -64.54
C ARG A 916 -34.96 15.39 -65.88
N ILE A 917 -33.82 14.69 -66.05
CA ILE A 917 -32.99 14.83 -67.29
C ILE A 917 -33.71 14.24 -68.52
N GLN A 918 -34.37 13.10 -68.31
CA GLN A 918 -35.07 12.45 -69.44
C GLN A 918 -36.36 13.25 -69.76
N LEU A 919 -37.10 13.61 -68.69
CA LEU A 919 -38.30 14.45 -68.86
C LEU A 919 -38.00 15.79 -69.56
N ASP A 920 -36.90 16.46 -69.31
CA ASP A 920 -36.50 17.68 -69.99
C ASP A 920 -36.40 17.43 -71.53
N ARG A 921 -35.74 16.40 -71.93
CA ARG A 921 -35.63 16.00 -73.32
C ARG A 921 -36.98 15.67 -73.93
N ASP A 922 -37.81 14.89 -73.26
CA ASP A 922 -39.11 14.46 -73.75
C ASP A 922 -40.10 15.59 -73.78
N LEU A 923 -40.05 16.52 -72.80
CA LEU A 923 -40.87 17.74 -72.78
C LEU A 923 -40.53 18.66 -73.95
N ARG A 924 -39.21 18.93 -74.17
CA ARG A 924 -38.75 19.73 -75.34
C ARG A 924 -39.21 19.11 -76.67
N ARG A 925 -39.07 17.76 -76.76
CA ARG A 925 -39.57 17.04 -77.95
C ARG A 925 -41.07 17.20 -78.14
N GLN A 926 -41.88 17.08 -77.12
CA GLN A 926 -43.32 17.20 -77.21
C GLN A 926 -43.73 18.61 -77.52
N LEU A 927 -43.08 19.63 -76.99
CA LEU A 927 -43.29 21.08 -77.28
C LEU A 927 -42.96 21.35 -78.72
N LYS A 928 -41.77 20.86 -79.22
CA LYS A 928 -41.39 21.01 -80.64
C LYS A 928 -42.43 20.38 -81.55
N LEU A 929 -42.92 19.16 -81.31
CA LEU A 929 -44.00 18.55 -82.15
C LEU A 929 -45.34 19.30 -82.05
N THR A 930 -45.63 19.89 -80.91
CA THR A 930 -46.84 20.75 -80.74
C THR A 930 -46.70 22.02 -81.57
N PHE A 931 -45.60 22.69 -81.53
CA PHE A 931 -45.32 23.91 -82.31
C PHE A 931 -45.37 23.60 -83.77
N ASP A 932 -44.84 22.52 -84.27
CA ASP A 932 -44.89 22.08 -85.65
C ASP A 932 -46.33 21.79 -86.11
N LYS A 933 -47.12 21.11 -85.26
CA LYS A 933 -48.53 20.80 -85.50
C LYS A 933 -49.41 22.10 -85.70
N HIS A 934 -49.08 23.13 -84.94
CA HIS A 934 -49.86 24.37 -84.93
C HIS A 934 -49.23 25.52 -85.73
N ASN A 935 -48.18 25.19 -86.51
CA ASN A 935 -47.43 26.16 -87.34
C ASN A 935 -46.90 27.33 -86.54
N ILE A 936 -46.38 27.08 -85.31
CA ILE A 936 -45.64 28.04 -84.53
C ILE A 936 -44.14 27.93 -84.89
N SER A 937 -43.62 29.04 -85.38
CA SER A 937 -42.26 29.12 -85.85
C SER A 937 -41.23 29.23 -84.73
N ILE A 938 -40.19 28.36 -84.77
CA ILE A 938 -38.99 28.48 -83.97
C ILE A 938 -37.94 29.17 -84.88
N PRO A 939 -37.47 30.34 -84.46
CA PRO A 939 -36.64 31.16 -85.36
C PRO A 939 -35.28 30.48 -85.64
N TYR A 940 -34.82 30.66 -86.82
CA TYR A 940 -33.41 30.42 -87.19
C TYR A 940 -32.60 31.65 -86.84
N PRO A 941 -31.30 31.51 -86.64
CA PRO A 941 -30.45 32.67 -86.46
C PRO A 941 -30.68 33.68 -87.59
N GLN A 942 -31.09 34.88 -87.24
CA GLN A 942 -31.36 35.93 -88.22
C GLN A 942 -30.09 36.77 -88.36
N VAL A 943 -29.72 37.01 -89.60
CA VAL A 943 -28.66 37.95 -89.91
C VAL A 943 -29.35 39.13 -90.53
N VAL A 944 -29.40 40.31 -89.84
CA VAL A 944 -29.83 41.54 -90.34
C VAL A 944 -28.72 42.18 -91.15
N VAL A 945 -28.89 42.17 -92.47
CA VAL A 945 -27.89 42.85 -93.35
C VAL A 945 -28.37 44.35 -93.43
N ASN A 946 -27.81 45.16 -92.59
CA ASN A 946 -27.98 46.58 -92.68
C ASN A 946 -27.17 47.11 -93.81
N GLN A 947 -27.81 47.79 -94.85
CA GLN A 947 -27.08 48.66 -95.71
C GLN A 947 -26.65 49.86 -94.89
N PRO A 948 -25.40 50.35 -95.06
CA PRO A 948 -24.99 51.57 -94.33
C PRO A 948 -25.90 52.69 -94.68
N VAL A 949 -26.69 53.17 -93.73
CA VAL A 949 -27.46 54.42 -93.83
C VAL A 949 -26.45 55.48 -93.55
N GLU A 950 -26.29 56.45 -94.54
CA GLU A 950 -25.55 57.69 -94.26
C GLU A 950 -26.12 58.29 -92.98
N ILE A 951 -25.26 58.53 -92.06
CA ILE A 951 -25.59 59.17 -90.78
C ILE A 951 -25.82 60.69 -91.21
N THR A 952 -27.13 61.06 -91.28
CA THR A 952 -27.55 62.41 -91.70
C THR A 952 -27.46 63.39 -90.50
N HIS A 953 -27.06 63.01 -89.41
CA HIS A 953 -26.94 63.92 -88.24
C HIS A 953 -25.48 63.88 -87.70
N GLU A 954 -24.77 64.97 -87.97
CA GLU A 954 -23.48 65.32 -87.40
C GLU A 954 -23.76 66.14 -86.14
N ASN A 955 -23.43 65.51 -84.98
CA ASN A 955 -23.57 66.26 -83.73
C ASN A 955 -22.66 67.51 -83.72
N THR A 956 -23.20 68.54 -83.30
CA THR A 956 -22.43 69.82 -83.11
C THR A 956 -21.50 69.64 -81.87
N HIS A 957 -20.38 70.37 -81.88
CA HIS A 957 -19.48 70.39 -80.67
C HIS A 957 -20.27 70.74 -79.36
N ARG A 958 -21.33 71.46 -79.44
CA ARG A 958 -22.16 71.78 -78.29
C ARG A 958 -23.07 70.62 -77.81
N GLU A 959 -23.57 69.82 -78.69
CA GLU A 959 -24.37 68.64 -78.37
C GLU A 959 -23.47 67.55 -77.78
N ASN A 960 -22.26 67.35 -78.33
CA ASN A 960 -21.30 66.44 -77.76
C ASN A 960 -20.87 66.93 -76.36
N ALA A 961 -20.61 68.19 -76.15
CA ALA A 961 -20.29 68.73 -74.83
C ALA A 961 -21.47 68.63 -73.86
N GLN A 962 -22.71 68.73 -74.34
CA GLN A 962 -23.93 68.46 -73.49
C GLN A 962 -24.08 67.01 -73.13
N ALA A 963 -23.81 66.13 -74.07
CA ALA A 963 -23.85 64.68 -73.79
C ALA A 963 -22.75 64.24 -72.79
N ASP A 964 -21.55 64.75 -73.02
CA ASP A 964 -20.42 64.48 -72.13
C ASP A 964 -20.68 65.01 -70.71
N ASN A 965 -21.23 66.19 -70.60
CA ASN A 965 -21.64 66.73 -69.29
C ASN A 965 -22.77 65.93 -68.63
N PHE A 966 -23.74 65.48 -69.43
CA PHE A 966 -24.81 64.63 -68.93
C PHE A 966 -24.22 63.29 -68.37
N VAL A 967 -23.39 62.61 -69.15
CA VAL A 967 -22.77 61.32 -68.67
C VAL A 967 -21.93 61.56 -67.41
N LYS A 968 -21.13 62.62 -67.37
CA LYS A 968 -20.33 62.95 -66.21
C LYS A 968 -21.18 63.22 -64.99
N LYS A 969 -22.28 63.97 -65.14
CA LYS A 969 -23.22 64.21 -64.04
C LYS A 969 -23.89 62.95 -63.55
N GLN A 970 -24.32 62.08 -64.47
CA GLN A 970 -24.92 60.80 -64.10
C GLN A 970 -23.91 59.92 -63.37
N ASN A 971 -22.64 59.83 -63.77
CA ASN A 971 -21.60 59.10 -63.10
C ASN A 971 -21.26 59.68 -61.73
N GLU A 972 -21.34 60.99 -61.52
CA GLU A 972 -21.19 61.66 -60.25
C GLU A 972 -22.38 61.35 -59.33
N GLU A 973 -23.63 61.45 -59.81
CA GLU A 973 -24.83 61.06 -59.08
C GLU A 973 -24.88 59.57 -58.72
N PHE A 974 -24.36 58.69 -59.60
CA PHE A 974 -24.26 57.27 -59.30
C PHE A 974 -23.25 56.98 -58.18
N LYS A 975 -22.11 57.67 -58.16
CA LYS A 975 -21.12 57.58 -57.09
C LYS A 975 -21.69 57.94 -55.69
N ASP A 976 -22.56 58.97 -55.68
CA ASP A 976 -23.21 59.43 -54.44
C ASP A 976 -24.27 58.45 -53.90
N THR A 977 -24.78 57.53 -54.70
CA THR A 977 -25.72 56.49 -54.24
C THR A 977 -25.10 55.39 -53.41
N GLY A 978 -23.75 55.30 -53.31
CA GLY A 978 -23.03 54.24 -52.49
C GLY A 978 -23.15 52.80 -53.03
N ILE A 979 -23.73 52.65 -54.24
CA ILE A 979 -23.84 51.32 -54.90
C ILE A 979 -22.45 50.96 -55.48
N LYS A 980 -21.80 49.93 -54.98
CA LYS A 980 -20.58 49.39 -55.59
C LYS A 980 -20.95 48.50 -56.77
N GLU A 981 -20.33 48.77 -57.93
CA GLU A 981 -20.35 47.80 -59.04
C GLU A 981 -19.72 46.52 -58.55
N GLU A 982 -20.40 45.36 -58.57
CA GLU A 982 -19.81 43.98 -58.37
C GLU A 982 -19.11 43.53 -59.66
#